data_045b82b08ffe19496975d314e113259b
#
_entry.id   045b82b08ffe19496975d314e113259b
#
_cell.length_a   1.000
_cell.length_b   1.000
_cell.length_c   1.000
_cell.angle_alpha   90.00
_cell.angle_beta   90.00
_cell.angle_gamma   90.00
#
_symmetry.space_group_name_H-M   'P 1'
#
loop_
_entity.id
_entity.type
_entity.pdbx_description
1 polymer ?
#
loop_
_entity_poly.entity_id
_entity_poly.type
_entity_poly.pdbx_seq_one_letter_code
_entity_poly.pdbx_strand_id
1 'polypeptide(L)'
;MAIGTGLHFPFTRLAVQKVGEFPAKRSCVCFERIEHVSVFHKEPSLCIILIKHKMAEGNVNTARAPPRQGRFSTWKGERPLEKTACGRYNRTGPQSTHEPQDGDSMIKPSEKKYVCVHAHFYQPPRENPWIEEIEREDSAAPYHDWNERILTECYRANTAARLVDDRNRILDLVNNYKHLSFNFGPTLISWIERHHPWVYQNILDADRQSVEALDGHGNAIAQVYNHIIMPLANRRDKLTQIRWGIGDFQHRFGRPPEGMWLAETAVDRETLLLLAEAGIKFTILSPYQALRWRFQKGDRTWRDASSGTIPTGRAYRYSCGSGKDIYLFFYDSTLAHGIAFDRLLEHSSRLLDQIDGAWSERSQTGEPWLVNVATDGETYGHHFKFGDMALGAAFNELKRDPSAQIVNYGWFLSAFPVVADVEIIERTAWSCAHGLGRWSADCGCHLGGEPGWNQKWRGPLRRAFDYVRDALADHFQTEMAKLSKDDPWEVRDKYIESILDGRGRRAGRFLTGNLKGGQRSSKLRRFLQLLEMERFCLFMYTSCGWFFDEISQLESVLVLKYAARAIDLAQKTGAPDLTPGFLKLLESAPSNLPEYGNGAKVFIRKVRAGQVDMARVAASYAIQSVFARRRFRIYAYEVLAKKEEDLGARPVKCLYGLVTVRDGTTTEEEDFIYAVVHFGGLDFRCSVKSRPQDGEYESILAALQNSIEEQSTIKMVRVLDEKFGTDYFGLEDVLKDLRAWIARDIGRKALEAWTGLQRNMFNTHKPLLLSLRQWGIKIPYDVEASMRRILSEEIELLAEEIIAHEFAPAHERAPWDATDFYFRVHMARLGAVLEEVKSWGLTPDLAQVSENLGGVLVKLLTKLTKTFDERDAGRLLRLLALCRAMQARPQSWKLQTLFFDFVAKGIQNPALLAGIDRIEDLVNELDSMLNCRFAGILNDAMLKAPPPGPSDEQTGGKAGAGPPK
;
A
#
# COMPACT_ATOMS: atom_id res chain seq x y z
N MET A 1 38.12 -40.98 -47.19
CA MET A 1 38.91 -41.78 -46.22
C MET A 1 38.23 -41.66 -44.87
N ALA A 2 37.76 -42.80 -44.42
CA ALA A 2 37.13 -42.96 -43.09
C ALA A 2 38.14 -42.80 -41.96
N ILE A 3 37.74 -42.40 -40.79
CA ILE A 3 37.93 -43.05 -39.49
C ILE A 3 37.04 -42.30 -38.45
N GLY A 4 36.13 -43.05 -37.91
CA GLY A 4 35.35 -42.73 -36.71
C GLY A 4 36.08 -43.11 -35.44
N THR A 5 35.64 -42.52 -34.33
CA THR A 5 35.71 -43.20 -33.04
C THR A 5 34.61 -42.60 -32.17
N GLY A 6 33.72 -43.45 -31.74
CA GLY A 6 32.73 -43.16 -30.71
C GLY A 6 33.33 -43.14 -29.33
N LEU A 7 32.64 -42.37 -28.44
CA LEU A 7 32.81 -42.45 -26.98
C LEU A 7 31.45 -42.66 -26.33
N HIS A 8 31.28 -43.89 -25.82
CA HIS A 8 30.21 -44.27 -24.88
C HIS A 8 30.45 -43.65 -23.50
N PHE A 9 29.38 -43.12 -22.90
CA PHE A 9 29.32 -42.90 -21.45
C PHE A 9 28.32 -43.88 -20.82
N PRO A 10 28.64 -44.47 -19.70
CA PRO A 10 27.80 -45.50 -19.09
C PRO A 10 26.75 -44.92 -18.16
N PHE A 11 25.54 -45.43 -18.29
CA PHE A 11 24.45 -45.28 -17.31
C PHE A 11 24.72 -46.15 -16.07
N THR A 12 24.76 -45.56 -14.91
CA THR A 12 24.74 -46.26 -13.63
C THR A 12 23.28 -46.39 -13.13
N ARG A 13 22.79 -47.59 -13.08
CA ARG A 13 21.54 -47.99 -12.40
C ARG A 13 21.73 -47.90 -10.89
N LEU A 14 20.79 -47.26 -10.21
CA LEU A 14 20.61 -47.42 -8.76
C LEU A 14 19.38 -48.29 -8.48
N ALA A 15 19.60 -49.24 -7.59
CA ALA A 15 18.74 -50.35 -7.27
C ALA A 15 17.50 -49.93 -6.43
N VAL A 16 16.35 -50.57 -6.78
CA VAL A 16 15.13 -50.52 -5.97
C VAL A 16 15.16 -51.71 -4.99
N GLN A 17 15.10 -51.42 -3.69
CA GLN A 17 14.80 -52.46 -2.70
C GLN A 17 13.30 -52.56 -2.46
N LYS A 18 12.78 -53.77 -2.63
CA LYS A 18 11.43 -54.20 -2.28
C LYS A 18 11.35 -54.47 -0.80
N VAL A 19 10.22 -54.10 -0.18
CA VAL A 19 9.70 -54.78 1.02
C VAL A 19 8.17 -54.83 0.97
N GLY A 20 7.64 -56.06 0.95
CA GLY A 20 6.54 -56.60 1.75
C GLY A 20 5.09 -56.36 1.32
N GLU A 21 4.50 -57.42 0.78
CA GLU A 21 3.05 -57.66 0.52
C GLU A 21 2.24 -57.90 1.81
N PHE A 22 0.90 -57.56 1.82
CA PHE A 22 -0.29 -58.41 1.94
C PHE A 22 -1.49 -57.65 2.51
N PRO A 23 -2.76 -58.06 2.30
CA PRO A 23 -3.49 -58.52 1.11
C PRO A 23 -4.82 -57.80 0.80
N ALA A 24 -5.35 -58.13 -0.36
CA ALA A 24 -6.57 -57.64 -0.97
C ALA A 24 -7.90 -58.06 -0.28
N LYS A 25 -8.94 -57.22 -0.42
CA LYS A 25 -10.32 -57.69 -0.63
C LYS A 25 -11.03 -56.85 -1.70
N ARG A 26 -11.72 -57.58 -2.56
CA ARG A 26 -12.42 -57.18 -3.77
C ARG A 26 -13.69 -56.36 -3.47
N SER A 27 -14.01 -55.39 -4.36
CA SER A 27 -15.34 -55.37 -5.00
C SER A 27 -15.28 -54.42 -6.23
N CYS A 28 -15.79 -54.96 -7.34
CA CYS A 28 -16.05 -54.29 -8.60
C CYS A 28 -17.10 -53.19 -8.47
N VAL A 29 -17.03 -52.15 -9.29
CA VAL A 29 -18.13 -51.71 -10.18
C VAL A 29 -17.68 -50.49 -11.05
N CYS A 30 -17.86 -50.64 -12.33
CA CYS A 30 -18.13 -49.74 -13.47
C CYS A 30 -17.31 -48.46 -13.72
N PHE A 31 -16.70 -48.51 -14.89
CA PHE A 31 -16.25 -47.38 -15.69
C PHE A 31 -17.42 -46.56 -16.20
N GLU A 32 -17.39 -45.20 -16.02
CA GLU A 32 -17.98 -44.26 -16.96
C GLU A 32 -17.01 -43.12 -17.18
N ARG A 33 -16.92 -42.70 -18.44
CA ARG A 33 -16.08 -41.64 -18.98
C ARG A 33 -16.33 -40.31 -18.29
N ILE A 34 -15.29 -39.61 -17.91
CA ILE A 34 -15.34 -38.17 -17.68
C ILE A 34 -14.29 -37.52 -18.58
N GLU A 35 -14.76 -36.86 -19.63
CA GLU A 35 -14.05 -35.86 -20.40
C GLU A 35 -14.19 -34.52 -19.65
N HIS A 36 -13.15 -33.69 -19.74
CA HIS A 36 -12.97 -32.35 -19.16
C HIS A 36 -12.58 -32.27 -17.68
N VAL A 37 -11.27 -32.35 -17.48
CA VAL A 37 -10.62 -31.75 -16.28
C VAL A 37 -10.28 -30.30 -16.58
N SER A 38 -11.13 -29.38 -16.17
CA SER A 38 -10.77 -27.96 -16.03
C SER A 38 -9.95 -27.82 -14.77
N VAL A 39 -8.66 -27.51 -14.94
CA VAL A 39 -7.78 -27.14 -13.82
C VAL A 39 -8.20 -25.76 -13.33
N PHE A 40 -9.02 -25.71 -12.30
CA PHE A 40 -9.22 -24.50 -11.52
C PHE A 40 -8.00 -24.30 -10.61
N HIS A 41 -7.16 -23.33 -10.94
CA HIS A 41 -6.25 -22.77 -10.00
C HIS A 41 -7.07 -22.10 -8.88
N LYS A 42 -7.08 -22.74 -7.71
CA LYS A 42 -7.52 -22.09 -6.46
C LYS A 42 -6.53 -20.98 -6.14
N GLU A 43 -6.95 -19.74 -6.33
CA GLU A 43 -6.27 -18.60 -5.72
C GLU A 43 -6.39 -18.68 -4.19
N PRO A 44 -5.29 -18.64 -3.44
CA PRO A 44 -5.35 -18.47 -2.00
C PRO A 44 -5.27 -16.99 -1.69
N SER A 45 -6.33 -16.28 -1.50
CA SER A 45 -6.39 -15.06 -0.70
C SER A 45 -7.75 -14.36 -0.81
N LEU A 46 -8.67 -14.85 -0.03
CA LEU A 46 -9.71 -14.00 0.54
C LEU A 46 -9.61 -14.17 2.06
N CYS A 47 -8.93 -13.25 2.73
CA CYS A 47 -9.08 -13.07 4.17
C CYS A 47 -10.47 -12.50 4.43
N ILE A 48 -11.47 -13.37 4.46
CA ILE A 48 -12.80 -13.04 4.95
C ILE A 48 -12.80 -13.28 6.45
N ILE A 49 -12.90 -12.21 7.22
CA ILE A 49 -13.12 -12.28 8.67
C ILE A 49 -14.56 -12.78 8.89
N LEU A 50 -14.73 -14.09 9.02
CA LEU A 50 -15.99 -14.72 9.43
C LEU A 50 -16.03 -14.82 10.96
N ILE A 51 -16.53 -13.80 11.61
CA ILE A 51 -16.95 -13.92 13.03
C ILE A 51 -18.31 -14.60 13.06
N LYS A 52 -18.32 -15.92 13.20
CA LYS A 52 -19.55 -16.66 13.54
C LYS A 52 -19.83 -16.50 15.02
N HIS A 53 -20.76 -15.64 15.38
CA HIS A 53 -21.40 -15.66 16.69
C HIS A 53 -22.23 -16.96 16.83
N LYS A 54 -21.80 -17.88 17.67
CA LYS A 54 -22.64 -18.90 18.24
C LYS A 54 -23.42 -18.27 19.39
N MET A 55 -24.70 -18.01 19.15
CA MET A 55 -25.64 -17.82 20.26
C MET A 55 -25.80 -19.13 21.02
N ALA A 56 -25.66 -19.07 22.33
CA ALA A 56 -25.97 -20.16 23.24
C ALA A 56 -27.48 -20.36 23.27
N GLU A 57 -28.00 -21.46 22.70
CA GLU A 57 -29.36 -21.88 22.92
C GLU A 57 -29.44 -22.70 24.20
N GLY A 58 -30.24 -22.19 25.12
CA GLY A 58 -30.65 -22.89 26.30
C GLY A 58 -31.67 -23.99 25.98
N ASN A 59 -31.47 -25.16 26.58
CA ASN A 59 -32.34 -26.32 26.54
C ASN A 59 -33.81 -26.03 26.90
N VAL A 60 -34.74 -26.39 26.02
CA VAL A 60 -36.08 -26.81 26.40
C VAL A 60 -36.48 -28.02 25.56
N ASN A 61 -36.68 -29.15 26.21
CA ASN A 61 -37.30 -30.39 25.72
C ASN A 61 -38.73 -30.16 25.25
N THR A 62 -39.16 -30.74 24.14
CA THR A 62 -40.23 -31.73 24.07
C THR A 62 -40.65 -32.10 22.62
N ALA A 63 -40.85 -33.43 22.45
CA ALA A 63 -41.82 -34.12 21.63
C ALA A 63 -41.72 -34.23 20.10
N ARG A 64 -41.59 -35.48 19.69
CA ARG A 64 -41.66 -36.06 18.34
C ARG A 64 -43.06 -35.93 17.70
N ALA A 65 -43.07 -35.74 16.37
CA ALA A 65 -43.95 -36.50 15.44
C ALA A 65 -43.51 -36.26 13.97
N PRO A 66 -43.86 -37.10 13.00
CA PRO A 66 -43.06 -37.54 11.86
C PRO A 66 -43.38 -36.83 10.52
N PRO A 67 -42.69 -37.18 9.41
CA PRO A 67 -42.65 -36.36 8.21
C PRO A 67 -43.79 -36.65 7.23
N ARG A 68 -44.28 -35.65 6.54
CA ARG A 68 -45.14 -35.82 5.34
C ARG A 68 -44.40 -35.31 4.10
N GLN A 69 -44.31 -36.22 3.15
CA GLN A 69 -43.96 -35.99 1.76
C GLN A 69 -44.98 -35.11 1.06
N GLY A 70 -44.57 -34.18 0.25
CA GLY A 70 -45.43 -33.36 -0.58
C GLY A 70 -44.72 -32.92 -1.89
N ARG A 71 -45.07 -33.57 -2.94
CA ARG A 71 -44.88 -33.48 -4.40
C ARG A 71 -44.44 -32.13 -4.98
N PHE A 72 -43.47 -32.22 -5.89
CA PHE A 72 -43.18 -31.27 -6.96
C PHE A 72 -44.43 -31.03 -7.83
N SER A 73 -44.71 -29.77 -8.15
CA SER A 73 -45.49 -29.38 -9.30
C SER A 73 -44.77 -28.23 -10.05
N THR A 74 -44.48 -28.54 -11.28
CA THR A 74 -43.99 -27.65 -12.33
C THR A 74 -44.99 -26.55 -12.63
N TRP A 75 -44.60 -25.30 -12.64
CA TRP A 75 -45.39 -24.25 -13.26
C TRP A 75 -44.56 -23.54 -14.38
N LYS A 76 -45.02 -23.79 -15.61
CA LYS A 76 -44.77 -22.96 -16.81
C LYS A 76 -45.80 -21.85 -16.82
N GLY A 77 -45.40 -20.63 -17.05
CA GLY A 77 -46.32 -19.52 -17.27
C GLY A 77 -45.61 -18.23 -17.55
N GLU A 78 -45.33 -17.98 -18.80
CA GLU A 78 -44.93 -16.65 -19.31
C GLU A 78 -46.10 -15.66 -19.13
N ARG A 79 -45.81 -14.46 -18.55
CA ARG A 79 -46.58 -13.25 -18.82
C ARG A 79 -45.64 -12.03 -18.87
N PRO A 80 -45.95 -11.09 -19.75
CA PRO A 80 -45.03 -9.99 -20.09
C PRO A 80 -44.98 -8.92 -19.01
N LEU A 81 -43.75 -8.40 -18.75
CA LEU A 81 -43.50 -7.22 -17.93
C LEU A 81 -44.13 -5.99 -18.62
N GLU A 82 -45.10 -5.39 -17.98
CA GLU A 82 -45.58 -4.06 -18.29
C GLU A 82 -44.44 -3.03 -18.04
N LYS A 83 -44.23 -2.22 -19.08
CA LYS A 83 -43.35 -1.06 -19.07
C LYS A 83 -43.94 0.01 -18.13
N THR A 84 -43.42 0.09 -16.92
CA THR A 84 -43.63 1.28 -16.09
C THR A 84 -42.65 2.36 -16.54
N ALA A 85 -43.24 3.52 -16.83
CA ALA A 85 -42.64 4.67 -17.47
C ALA A 85 -41.36 5.16 -16.80
N CYS A 86 -40.28 5.19 -17.57
CA CYS A 86 -39.08 5.95 -17.30
C CYS A 86 -39.46 7.45 -17.27
N GLY A 87 -39.46 8.05 -16.10
CA GLY A 87 -39.68 9.49 -15.95
C GLY A 87 -38.59 10.25 -16.68
N ARG A 88 -38.98 11.04 -17.64
CA ARG A 88 -38.13 11.98 -18.37
C ARG A 88 -37.52 12.97 -17.38
N TYR A 89 -36.24 12.96 -17.25
CA TYR A 89 -35.47 14.02 -16.60
C TYR A 89 -35.61 15.31 -17.41
N ASN A 90 -36.49 16.21 -16.95
CA ASN A 90 -36.54 17.60 -17.46
C ASN A 90 -35.41 18.38 -16.79
N ARG A 91 -34.47 18.83 -17.61
CA ARG A 91 -33.48 19.85 -17.27
C ARG A 91 -34.18 21.16 -17.00
N THR A 92 -34.15 21.62 -15.74
CA THR A 92 -34.25 23.03 -15.45
C THR A 92 -32.98 23.43 -14.71
N GLY A 93 -32.17 24.29 -15.33
CA GLY A 93 -30.98 24.89 -14.73
C GLY A 93 -31.38 25.84 -13.61
N PRO A 94 -30.44 26.17 -12.71
CA PRO A 94 -30.71 27.13 -11.65
C PRO A 94 -30.81 28.53 -12.25
N GLN A 95 -31.99 29.11 -12.22
CA GLN A 95 -32.20 30.54 -12.42
C GLN A 95 -32.11 31.27 -11.09
N SER A 96 -31.33 32.32 -11.11
CA SER A 96 -31.49 33.62 -10.44
C SER A 96 -31.62 33.68 -8.91
N THR A 97 -30.73 34.42 -8.34
CA THR A 97 -30.91 35.35 -7.19
C THR A 97 -32.35 35.46 -6.76
N HIS A 98 -32.69 34.75 -5.67
CA HIS A 98 -33.85 35.10 -4.86
C HIS A 98 -33.32 35.58 -3.50
N GLU A 99 -33.72 36.77 -3.15
CA GLU A 99 -33.77 37.24 -1.77
C GLU A 99 -34.51 36.20 -0.90
N PRO A 100 -34.13 35.98 0.38
CA PRO A 100 -34.82 35.02 1.22
C PRO A 100 -36.25 35.49 1.44
N GLN A 101 -37.23 34.77 0.90
CA GLN A 101 -38.59 34.87 1.37
C GLN A 101 -38.70 34.17 2.71
N ASP A 102 -39.09 34.87 3.73
CA ASP A 102 -39.50 34.37 5.03
C ASP A 102 -40.58 33.27 4.88
N GLY A 103 -40.16 32.02 5.07
CA GLY A 103 -41.10 30.89 4.98
C GLY A 103 -40.48 29.48 5.00
N ASP A 104 -39.13 29.34 4.95
CA ASP A 104 -38.51 28.03 5.13
C ASP A 104 -38.61 27.62 6.60
N SER A 105 -39.46 26.63 6.89
CA SER A 105 -39.51 25.97 8.20
C SER A 105 -38.18 25.31 8.44
N MET A 106 -37.26 25.93 9.21
CA MET A 106 -35.98 25.34 9.60
C MET A 106 -36.24 23.97 10.24
N ILE A 107 -35.78 22.91 9.64
CA ILE A 107 -35.82 21.54 10.18
C ILE A 107 -35.19 21.59 11.59
N LYS A 108 -35.90 21.14 12.62
CA LYS A 108 -35.37 21.12 13.97
C LYS A 108 -34.15 20.19 14.05
N PRO A 109 -33.12 20.52 14.88
CA PRO A 109 -31.96 19.68 15.06
C PRO A 109 -32.29 18.22 15.42
N SER A 110 -33.36 17.94 16.14
CA SER A 110 -33.83 16.60 16.48
C SER A 110 -34.50 15.84 15.31
N GLU A 111 -34.86 16.56 14.25
CA GLU A 111 -35.49 16.00 13.05
C GLU A 111 -34.45 15.80 11.91
N LYS A 112 -33.24 16.33 12.10
CA LYS A 112 -32.15 16.21 11.12
C LYS A 112 -31.35 14.93 11.31
N LYS A 113 -31.09 14.23 10.23
CA LYS A 113 -30.29 12.99 10.17
C LYS A 113 -28.80 13.33 10.12
N TYR A 114 -28.07 13.14 11.22
CA TYR A 114 -26.62 13.29 11.27
C TYR A 114 -25.97 11.96 10.96
N VAL A 115 -25.05 11.93 9.99
CA VAL A 115 -24.39 10.70 9.53
C VAL A 115 -22.88 10.85 9.64
N CYS A 116 -22.22 9.90 10.32
CA CYS A 116 -20.77 9.81 10.44
C CYS A 116 -20.32 8.40 10.08
N VAL A 117 -19.59 8.25 8.99
CA VAL A 117 -18.92 7.00 8.63
C VAL A 117 -17.45 7.14 9.00
N HIS A 118 -16.96 6.25 9.87
CA HIS A 118 -15.56 6.19 10.27
C HIS A 118 -14.85 5.00 9.63
N ALA A 119 -13.71 5.25 9.02
CA ALA A 119 -12.86 4.24 8.39
C ALA A 119 -11.49 4.19 9.07
N HIS A 120 -11.16 3.04 9.62
CA HIS A 120 -9.86 2.74 10.20
C HIS A 120 -8.93 2.17 9.13
N PHE A 121 -8.03 2.98 8.56
CA PHE A 121 -7.06 2.55 7.56
C PHE A 121 -5.75 2.13 8.23
N TYR A 122 -5.43 0.86 8.11
CA TYR A 122 -4.26 0.33 8.77
C TYR A 122 -3.63 -0.85 8.01
N GLN A 123 -2.31 -0.81 7.86
CA GLN A 123 -1.48 -1.97 7.54
C GLN A 123 -0.36 -2.08 8.57
N PRO A 124 0.05 -3.31 8.94
CA PRO A 124 1.23 -3.47 9.77
C PRO A 124 2.44 -2.84 9.08
N PRO A 125 3.41 -2.34 9.85
CA PRO A 125 4.68 -1.93 9.29
C PRO A 125 5.32 -3.15 8.63
N ARG A 126 5.58 -3.08 7.31
CA ARG A 126 6.05 -4.23 6.51
C ARG A 126 7.55 -4.15 6.22
N GLU A 127 8.17 -3.04 6.58
CA GLU A 127 9.58 -2.80 6.33
C GLU A 127 10.45 -3.84 7.02
N ASN A 128 11.41 -4.37 6.28
CA ASN A 128 12.47 -5.17 6.85
C ASN A 128 13.34 -4.27 7.76
N PRO A 129 13.48 -4.58 9.08
CA PRO A 129 14.05 -3.67 10.07
C PRO A 129 15.55 -3.40 9.89
N TRP A 130 16.26 -4.14 9.06
CA TRP A 130 17.67 -3.91 8.77
C TRP A 130 17.87 -2.94 7.62
N ILE A 131 16.93 -2.90 6.63
CA ILE A 131 17.03 -2.07 5.43
C ILE A 131 16.04 -0.90 5.40
N GLU A 132 15.07 -0.87 6.32
CA GLU A 132 13.99 0.13 6.45
C GLU A 132 13.19 0.34 5.14
N GLU A 133 13.00 -0.75 4.40
CA GLU A 133 12.21 -0.77 3.16
C GLU A 133 11.41 -2.07 3.08
N ILE A 134 10.31 -2.04 2.33
CA ILE A 134 9.50 -3.24 2.08
C ILE A 134 10.14 -4.03 0.96
N GLU A 135 10.55 -5.27 1.24
CA GLU A 135 11.00 -6.20 0.22
C GLU A 135 9.79 -6.77 -0.54
N ARG A 136 10.01 -7.17 -1.79
CA ARG A 136 8.98 -7.81 -2.60
C ARG A 136 8.29 -8.96 -1.86
N GLU A 137 6.96 -8.92 -1.81
CA GLU A 137 6.11 -9.94 -1.19
C GLU A 137 5.40 -10.74 -2.29
N ASP A 138 5.80 -11.99 -2.49
CA ASP A 138 5.30 -12.85 -3.59
C ASP A 138 3.78 -13.09 -3.50
N SER A 139 3.22 -13.10 -2.28
CA SER A 139 1.78 -13.24 -2.05
C SER A 139 0.95 -12.03 -2.49
N ALA A 140 1.58 -10.88 -2.74
CA ALA A 140 0.91 -9.68 -3.24
C ALA A 140 0.87 -9.59 -4.77
N ALA A 141 1.47 -10.56 -5.48
CA ALA A 141 1.55 -10.53 -6.95
C ALA A 141 0.18 -10.22 -7.60
N PRO A 142 0.14 -9.41 -8.69
CA PRO A 142 1.25 -8.87 -9.47
C PRO A 142 1.91 -7.62 -8.89
N TYR A 143 1.43 -7.11 -7.75
CA TYR A 143 1.99 -5.94 -7.07
C TYR A 143 3.33 -6.27 -6.40
N HIS A 144 4.11 -5.24 -6.09
CA HIS A 144 5.39 -5.39 -5.41
C HIS A 144 5.21 -5.95 -3.99
N ASP A 145 4.26 -5.40 -3.25
CA ASP A 145 3.94 -5.74 -1.87
C ASP A 145 2.46 -5.48 -1.56
N TRP A 146 2.01 -5.84 -0.36
CA TRP A 146 0.63 -5.65 0.06
C TRP A 146 0.23 -4.17 0.21
N ASN A 147 1.16 -3.28 0.56
CA ASN A 147 0.86 -1.85 0.63
C ASN A 147 0.53 -1.29 -0.76
N GLU A 148 1.29 -1.67 -1.81
CA GLU A 148 1.01 -1.28 -3.21
C GLU A 148 -0.32 -1.83 -3.70
N ARG A 149 -0.64 -3.08 -3.35
CA ARG A 149 -1.91 -3.69 -3.72
C ARG A 149 -3.08 -2.96 -3.09
N ILE A 150 -3.07 -2.78 -1.77
CA ILE A 150 -4.18 -2.17 -1.05
C ILE A 150 -4.26 -0.67 -1.35
N LEU A 151 -3.14 0.01 -1.57
CA LEU A 151 -3.15 1.39 -2.06
C LEU A 151 -3.94 1.49 -3.37
N THR A 152 -3.67 0.59 -4.30
CA THR A 152 -4.33 0.60 -5.61
C THR A 152 -5.81 0.28 -5.51
N GLU A 153 -6.17 -0.69 -4.70
CA GLU A 153 -7.54 -1.18 -4.56
C GLU A 153 -8.39 -0.29 -3.65
N CYS A 154 -7.80 0.40 -2.65
CA CYS A 154 -8.53 1.13 -1.62
C CYS A 154 -8.05 2.58 -1.44
N TYR A 155 -6.82 2.82 -0.92
CA TYR A 155 -6.46 4.16 -0.45
C TYR A 155 -6.46 5.21 -1.55
N ARG A 156 -5.90 4.88 -2.71
CA ARG A 156 -5.91 5.73 -3.89
C ARG A 156 -7.31 5.86 -4.49
N ALA A 157 -8.08 4.77 -4.52
CA ALA A 157 -9.43 4.75 -5.05
C ALA A 157 -10.34 5.74 -4.30
N ASN A 158 -10.25 5.76 -2.97
CA ASN A 158 -11.03 6.69 -2.13
C ASN A 158 -10.64 8.17 -2.29
N THR A 159 -9.44 8.49 -2.82
CA THR A 159 -9.11 9.91 -3.14
C THR A 159 -9.88 10.45 -4.35
N ALA A 160 -10.40 9.57 -5.19
CA ALA A 160 -11.12 9.94 -6.42
C ALA A 160 -12.05 8.80 -6.85
N ALA A 161 -13.05 8.49 -6.01
CA ALA A 161 -14.07 7.49 -6.30
C ALA A 161 -14.90 7.90 -7.52
N ARG A 162 -15.12 6.97 -8.45
CA ARG A 162 -15.79 7.23 -9.71
C ARG A 162 -17.31 7.15 -9.55
N LEU A 163 -18.01 8.22 -9.89
CA LEU A 163 -19.45 8.16 -10.14
C LEU A 163 -19.66 7.88 -11.63
N VAL A 164 -20.38 6.83 -11.95
CA VAL A 164 -20.57 6.39 -13.33
C VAL A 164 -22.05 6.38 -13.73
N ASP A 165 -22.30 6.49 -15.04
CA ASP A 165 -23.62 6.32 -15.61
C ASP A 165 -23.94 4.82 -15.92
N ASP A 166 -25.12 4.58 -16.49
CA ASP A 166 -25.61 3.26 -16.92
C ASP A 166 -24.74 2.56 -17.99
N ARG A 167 -23.82 3.31 -18.62
CA ARG A 167 -22.85 2.83 -19.59
C ARG A 167 -21.43 2.76 -19.03
N ASN A 168 -21.28 2.86 -17.71
CA ASN A 168 -20.01 2.91 -17.00
C ASN A 168 -19.08 4.08 -17.42
N ARG A 169 -19.64 5.19 -17.96
CA ARG A 169 -18.85 6.38 -18.25
C ARG A 169 -18.76 7.24 -16.99
N ILE A 170 -17.59 7.78 -16.70
CA ILE A 170 -17.34 8.58 -15.51
C ILE A 170 -18.03 9.94 -15.67
N LEU A 171 -18.92 10.24 -14.72
CA LEU A 171 -19.64 11.51 -14.61
C LEU A 171 -18.98 12.48 -13.67
N ASP A 172 -18.39 11.97 -12.56
CA ASP A 172 -17.81 12.78 -11.51
C ASP A 172 -16.77 11.98 -10.71
N LEU A 173 -15.89 12.67 -9.98
CA LEU A 173 -14.93 12.09 -9.06
C LEU A 173 -15.15 12.66 -7.66
N VAL A 174 -15.32 11.77 -6.68
CA VAL A 174 -15.52 12.13 -5.27
C VAL A 174 -14.32 11.71 -4.44
N ASN A 175 -13.71 12.66 -3.71
CA ASN A 175 -12.75 12.33 -2.67
C ASN A 175 -13.52 11.96 -1.39
N ASN A 176 -13.62 10.65 -1.10
CA ASN A 176 -14.38 10.14 0.04
C ASN A 176 -13.84 10.65 1.40
N TYR A 177 -12.52 10.91 1.51
CA TYR A 177 -11.92 11.44 2.74
C TYR A 177 -12.46 12.81 3.16
N LYS A 178 -13.10 13.57 2.26
CA LYS A 178 -13.80 14.81 2.60
C LYS A 178 -15.05 14.58 3.44
N HIS A 179 -15.58 13.37 3.41
CA HIS A 179 -16.88 13.00 4.02
C HIS A 179 -16.77 11.87 5.04
N LEU A 180 -15.67 11.13 5.02
CA LEU A 180 -15.32 10.11 6.00
C LEU A 180 -14.67 10.75 7.23
N SER A 181 -15.08 10.37 8.45
CA SER A 181 -14.16 10.39 9.58
C SER A 181 -13.13 9.26 9.40
N PHE A 182 -11.86 9.51 9.64
CA PHE A 182 -10.84 8.48 9.38
C PHE A 182 -9.61 8.60 10.28
N ASN A 183 -8.89 7.50 10.41
CA ASN A 183 -7.50 7.50 10.87
C ASN A 183 -6.64 6.66 9.93
N PHE A 184 -5.37 6.99 9.85
CA PHE A 184 -4.35 6.19 9.18
C PHE A 184 -3.33 5.69 10.19
N GLY A 185 -2.91 4.44 10.06
CA GLY A 185 -1.75 3.93 10.78
C GLY A 185 -0.51 4.78 10.47
N PRO A 186 0.24 5.29 11.49
CA PRO A 186 1.37 6.17 11.27
C PRO A 186 2.45 5.60 10.33
N THR A 187 2.71 4.31 10.39
CA THR A 187 3.67 3.65 9.49
C THR A 187 3.14 3.58 8.06
N LEU A 188 1.86 3.27 7.87
CA LEU A 188 1.20 3.24 6.57
C LEU A 188 1.22 4.62 5.91
N ILE A 189 0.80 5.67 6.63
CA ILE A 189 0.75 7.02 6.04
C ILE A 189 2.15 7.57 5.77
N SER A 190 3.18 7.19 6.55
CA SER A 190 4.59 7.50 6.27
C SER A 190 5.07 6.82 4.98
N TRP A 191 4.63 5.59 4.73
CA TRP A 191 4.91 4.89 3.49
C TRP A 191 4.22 5.56 2.30
N ILE A 192 2.94 5.93 2.43
CA ILE A 192 2.18 6.67 1.39
C ILE A 192 2.87 8.01 1.09
N GLU A 193 3.33 8.75 2.09
CA GLU A 193 4.06 10.01 1.93
C GLU A 193 5.31 9.83 1.06
N ARG A 194 6.12 8.79 1.33
CA ARG A 194 7.38 8.53 0.61
C ARG A 194 7.18 8.03 -0.82
N HIS A 195 6.24 7.11 -1.00
CA HIS A 195 6.09 6.39 -2.27
C HIS A 195 4.97 6.96 -3.16
N HIS A 196 3.94 7.58 -2.56
CA HIS A 196 2.74 8.08 -3.26
C HIS A 196 2.34 9.49 -2.79
N PRO A 197 3.22 10.51 -2.91
CA PRO A 197 3.00 11.85 -2.36
C PRO A 197 1.73 12.52 -2.88
N TRP A 198 1.26 12.17 -4.08
CA TRP A 198 0.00 12.69 -4.60
C TRP A 198 -1.21 12.15 -3.80
N VAL A 199 -1.25 10.85 -3.46
CA VAL A 199 -2.31 10.26 -2.63
C VAL A 199 -2.27 10.87 -1.23
N TYR A 200 -1.07 10.95 -0.65
CA TYR A 200 -0.84 11.60 0.64
C TYR A 200 -1.42 13.02 0.69
N GLN A 201 -1.08 13.84 -0.31
CA GLN A 201 -1.56 15.23 -0.36
C GLN A 201 -3.09 15.30 -0.46
N ASN A 202 -3.73 14.44 -1.26
CA ASN A 202 -5.20 14.40 -1.36
C ASN A 202 -5.90 14.03 -0.05
N ILE A 203 -5.28 13.17 0.78
CA ILE A 203 -5.78 12.84 2.11
C ILE A 203 -5.69 14.07 3.03
N LEU A 204 -4.55 14.77 3.04
CA LEU A 204 -4.37 15.98 3.85
C LEU A 204 -5.29 17.13 3.42
N ASP A 205 -5.46 17.31 2.12
CA ASP A 205 -6.35 18.33 1.57
C ASP A 205 -7.81 18.06 1.90
N ALA A 206 -8.22 16.79 1.95
CA ALA A 206 -9.54 16.39 2.35
C ALA A 206 -9.84 16.74 3.83
N ASP A 207 -8.89 16.49 4.73
CA ASP A 207 -9.02 16.90 6.15
C ASP A 207 -9.12 18.42 6.27
N ARG A 208 -8.27 19.19 5.57
CA ARG A 208 -8.32 20.65 5.59
C ARG A 208 -9.67 21.18 5.13
N GLN A 209 -10.21 20.63 4.04
CA GLN A 209 -11.54 21.01 3.55
C GLN A 209 -12.65 20.63 4.53
N SER A 210 -12.52 19.53 5.26
CA SER A 210 -13.47 19.17 6.31
C SER A 210 -13.41 20.13 7.51
N VAL A 211 -12.20 20.59 7.88
CA VAL A 211 -12.04 21.65 8.92
C VAL A 211 -12.81 22.92 8.55
N GLU A 212 -12.73 23.33 7.26
CA GLU A 212 -13.46 24.52 6.75
C GLU A 212 -14.98 24.29 6.74
N ALA A 213 -15.43 23.07 6.37
CA ALA A 213 -16.84 22.74 6.22
C ALA A 213 -17.56 22.42 7.55
N LEU A 214 -16.81 22.06 8.60
CA LEU A 214 -17.34 21.58 9.89
C LEU A 214 -16.82 22.43 11.07
N ASP A 215 -16.88 23.75 10.94
CA ASP A 215 -16.64 24.73 12.02
C ASP A 215 -15.32 24.52 12.80
N GLY A 216 -14.26 24.12 12.10
CA GLY A 216 -12.95 23.87 12.70
C GLY A 216 -12.66 22.40 13.07
N HIS A 217 -13.61 21.49 12.82
CA HIS A 217 -13.49 20.07 13.16
C HIS A 217 -13.10 19.23 11.95
N GLY A 218 -11.85 18.74 11.92
CA GLY A 218 -11.36 17.90 10.82
C GLY A 218 -11.79 16.43 10.92
N ASN A 219 -11.87 15.78 9.78
CA ASN A 219 -12.30 14.39 9.67
C ASN A 219 -11.26 13.38 10.18
N ALA A 220 -9.98 13.73 10.12
CA ALA A 220 -8.91 12.87 10.60
C ALA A 220 -8.88 12.85 12.14
N ILE A 221 -8.66 11.66 12.71
CA ILE A 221 -8.32 11.46 14.12
C ILE A 221 -6.97 10.77 14.26
N ALA A 222 -6.32 10.90 15.43
CA ALA A 222 -5.05 10.21 15.68
C ALA A 222 -5.25 8.72 15.91
N GLN A 223 -4.13 7.96 15.90
CA GLN A 223 -4.07 6.55 16.28
C GLN A 223 -2.92 6.32 17.24
N VAL A 224 -3.02 5.33 18.14
CA VAL A 224 -1.87 4.82 18.89
C VAL A 224 -0.78 4.35 17.91
N TYR A 225 0.47 4.84 18.08
CA TYR A 225 1.47 4.88 17.01
C TYR A 225 1.78 3.53 16.36
N ASN A 226 2.12 2.51 17.16
CA ASN A 226 2.49 1.18 16.65
C ASN A 226 1.33 0.19 16.58
N HIS A 227 0.09 0.63 16.75
CA HIS A 227 -1.08 -0.24 16.78
C HIS A 227 -0.95 -1.38 17.80
N ILE A 228 -0.46 -1.08 18.99
CA ILE A 228 -0.36 -2.05 20.08
C ILE A 228 -1.68 -2.19 20.83
N ILE A 229 -1.90 -3.34 21.44
CA ILE A 229 -3.05 -3.57 22.33
C ILE A 229 -2.78 -2.88 23.66
N MET A 230 -3.30 -1.64 23.80
CA MET A 230 -2.99 -0.75 24.91
C MET A 230 -3.17 -1.38 26.29
N PRO A 231 -4.26 -2.14 26.58
CA PRO A 231 -4.42 -2.77 27.89
C PRO A 231 -3.42 -3.88 28.21
N LEU A 232 -2.62 -4.34 27.25
CA LEU A 232 -1.54 -5.32 27.43
C LEU A 232 -0.15 -4.67 27.55
N ALA A 233 -0.06 -3.36 27.35
CA ALA A 233 1.18 -2.61 27.50
C ALA A 233 1.33 -2.09 28.94
N ASN A 234 2.59 -1.88 29.37
CA ASN A 234 2.89 -1.17 30.62
C ASN A 234 2.59 0.34 30.45
N ARG A 235 2.43 1.06 31.57
CA ARG A 235 2.07 2.48 31.60
C ARG A 235 3.03 3.36 30.79
N ARG A 236 4.33 3.10 30.87
CA ARG A 236 5.37 3.85 30.16
C ARG A 236 5.20 3.74 28.63
N ASP A 237 4.98 2.52 28.13
CA ASP A 237 4.81 2.26 26.72
C ASP A 237 3.46 2.81 26.21
N LYS A 238 2.38 2.73 27.00
CA LYS A 238 1.10 3.42 26.71
C LYS A 238 1.31 4.92 26.49
N LEU A 239 2.07 5.60 27.37
CA LEU A 239 2.35 7.03 27.23
C LEU A 239 3.12 7.35 25.95
N THR A 240 4.17 6.58 25.63
CA THR A 240 4.92 6.77 24.38
C THR A 240 4.01 6.58 23.16
N GLN A 241 3.18 5.55 23.13
CA GLN A 241 2.25 5.30 22.04
C GLN A 241 1.27 6.46 21.78
N ILE A 242 0.74 7.03 22.86
CA ILE A 242 -0.17 8.20 22.79
C ILE A 242 0.60 9.44 22.31
N ARG A 243 1.78 9.74 22.90
CA ARG A 243 2.60 10.91 22.55
C ARG A 243 3.08 10.85 21.12
N TRP A 244 3.54 9.69 20.66
CA TRP A 244 3.98 9.49 19.28
C TRP A 244 2.81 9.59 18.29
N GLY A 245 1.64 9.04 18.64
CA GLY A 245 0.43 9.18 17.82
C GLY A 245 -0.01 10.63 17.68
N ILE A 246 0.03 11.42 18.76
CA ILE A 246 -0.26 12.86 18.75
C ILE A 246 0.79 13.61 17.91
N GLY A 247 2.08 13.31 18.10
CA GLY A 247 3.17 13.96 17.37
C GLY A 247 3.09 13.70 15.88
N ASP A 248 2.81 12.46 15.45
CA ASP A 248 2.61 12.11 14.05
C ASP A 248 1.42 12.86 13.45
N PHE A 249 0.29 12.86 14.15
CA PHE A 249 -0.91 13.56 13.70
C PHE A 249 -0.67 15.07 13.52
N GLN A 250 -0.07 15.72 14.51
CA GLN A 250 0.23 17.16 14.45
C GLN A 250 1.20 17.51 13.32
N HIS A 251 2.19 16.64 13.09
CA HIS A 251 3.14 16.84 11.98
C HIS A 251 2.43 16.84 10.63
N ARG A 252 1.46 15.94 10.41
CA ARG A 252 0.79 15.75 9.13
C ARG A 252 -0.36 16.72 8.91
N PHE A 253 -1.26 16.82 9.87
CA PHE A 253 -2.50 17.58 9.73
C PHE A 253 -2.40 19.03 10.26
N GLY A 254 -1.27 19.40 10.90
CA GLY A 254 -1.01 20.78 11.36
C GLY A 254 -1.89 21.27 12.52
N ARG A 255 -2.66 20.38 13.14
CA ARG A 255 -3.58 20.66 14.25
C ARG A 255 -3.49 19.60 15.35
N PRO A 256 -3.89 19.89 16.60
CA PRO A 256 -4.00 18.85 17.62
C PRO A 256 -5.15 17.89 17.28
N PRO A 257 -5.00 16.58 17.56
CA PRO A 257 -6.08 15.63 17.38
C PRO A 257 -7.17 15.82 18.43
N GLU A 258 -8.44 15.69 18.03
CA GLU A 258 -9.57 15.69 18.97
C GLU A 258 -9.89 14.27 19.45
N GLY A 259 -9.81 13.29 18.57
CA GLY A 259 -10.00 11.86 18.84
C GLY A 259 -8.76 11.04 18.61
N MET A 260 -8.73 9.85 19.23
CA MET A 260 -7.68 8.86 19.00
C MET A 260 -8.30 7.48 18.87
N TRP A 261 -7.96 6.79 17.76
CA TRP A 261 -8.30 5.38 17.56
C TRP A 261 -7.39 4.48 18.38
N LEU A 262 -7.98 3.54 19.12
CA LEU A 262 -7.29 2.48 19.82
C LEU A 262 -7.20 1.23 18.93
N ALA A 263 -6.03 0.60 18.88
CA ALA A 263 -5.85 -0.65 18.15
C ALA A 263 -6.91 -1.69 18.58
N GLU A 264 -7.66 -2.23 17.60
CA GLU A 264 -8.74 -3.18 17.85
C GLU A 264 -9.83 -2.69 18.81
N THR A 265 -9.97 -1.38 18.96
CA THR A 265 -10.78 -0.71 20.00
C THR A 265 -10.46 -1.20 21.43
N ALA A 266 -9.28 -1.82 21.62
CA ALA A 266 -8.89 -2.41 22.91
C ALA A 266 -8.75 -1.36 24.00
N VAL A 267 -9.51 -1.49 25.08
CA VAL A 267 -9.67 -0.46 26.10
C VAL A 267 -9.54 -0.99 27.51
N ASP A 268 -8.96 -0.16 28.40
CA ASP A 268 -9.02 -0.24 29.87
C ASP A 268 -9.07 1.18 30.46
N ARG A 269 -9.37 1.27 31.75
CA ARG A 269 -9.45 2.56 32.49
C ARG A 269 -8.17 3.36 32.42
N GLU A 270 -7.03 2.69 32.55
CA GLU A 270 -5.73 3.36 32.51
C GLU A 270 -5.49 4.01 31.15
N THR A 271 -5.84 3.34 30.07
CA THR A 271 -5.73 3.90 28.72
C THR A 271 -6.63 5.13 28.56
N LEU A 272 -7.90 5.07 29.00
CA LEU A 272 -8.81 6.21 28.92
C LEU A 272 -8.31 7.41 29.75
N LEU A 273 -7.78 7.17 30.96
CA LEU A 273 -7.17 8.22 31.78
C LEU A 273 -5.98 8.87 31.06
N LEU A 274 -5.06 8.06 30.48
CA LEU A 274 -3.90 8.58 29.78
C LEU A 274 -4.27 9.38 28.53
N LEU A 275 -5.31 8.97 27.80
CA LEU A 275 -5.86 9.73 26.67
C LEU A 275 -6.39 11.10 27.15
N ALA A 276 -7.18 11.11 28.21
CA ALA A 276 -7.73 12.34 28.79
C ALA A 276 -6.63 13.27 29.34
N GLU A 277 -5.59 12.71 29.97
CA GLU A 277 -4.40 13.45 30.43
C GLU A 277 -3.61 14.07 29.27
N ALA A 278 -3.58 13.38 28.11
CA ALA A 278 -2.92 13.85 26.89
C ALA A 278 -3.75 14.84 26.07
N GLY A 279 -4.98 15.16 26.51
CA GLY A 279 -5.87 16.14 25.86
C GLY A 279 -6.73 15.57 24.74
N ILE A 280 -6.80 14.25 24.58
CA ILE A 280 -7.72 13.59 23.67
C ILE A 280 -9.15 13.72 24.23
N LYS A 281 -10.06 14.21 23.39
CA LYS A 281 -11.45 14.47 23.80
C LYS A 281 -12.32 13.21 23.72
N PHE A 282 -12.11 12.36 22.69
CA PHE A 282 -12.95 11.19 22.48
C PHE A 282 -12.21 9.99 21.88
N THR A 283 -12.80 8.82 22.04
CA THR A 283 -12.47 7.59 21.29
C THR A 283 -13.76 6.85 20.89
N ILE A 284 -13.60 5.86 19.98
CA ILE A 284 -14.71 5.09 19.41
C ILE A 284 -14.58 3.64 19.88
N LEU A 285 -15.68 3.05 20.36
CA LEU A 285 -15.72 1.69 20.89
C LEU A 285 -16.86 0.88 20.28
N SER A 286 -16.78 -0.44 20.39
CA SER A 286 -17.91 -1.33 20.10
C SER A 286 -18.99 -1.21 21.16
N PRO A 287 -20.29 -1.31 20.80
CA PRO A 287 -21.39 -1.31 21.79
C PRO A 287 -21.26 -2.44 22.82
N TYR A 288 -20.62 -3.55 22.48
CA TYR A 288 -20.34 -4.67 23.38
C TYR A 288 -19.26 -4.39 24.44
N GLN A 289 -18.61 -3.22 24.39
CA GLN A 289 -17.61 -2.77 25.37
C GLN A 289 -18.23 -1.87 26.45
N ALA A 290 -19.51 -1.49 26.32
CA ALA A 290 -20.24 -0.78 27.35
C ALA A 290 -20.71 -1.75 28.43
N LEU A 291 -20.47 -1.40 29.70
CA LEU A 291 -20.99 -2.15 30.85
C LEU A 291 -22.41 -1.66 31.21
N ARG A 292 -22.56 -0.35 31.42
CA ARG A 292 -23.82 0.30 31.80
C ARG A 292 -23.77 1.78 31.51
N TRP A 293 -24.94 2.41 31.35
CA TRP A 293 -25.06 3.84 31.09
C TRP A 293 -26.22 4.45 31.85
N ARG A 294 -26.23 5.77 32.03
CA ARG A 294 -27.33 6.50 32.64
C ARG A 294 -27.41 7.94 32.12
N PHE A 295 -28.56 8.57 32.23
CA PHE A 295 -28.66 10.01 32.02
C PHE A 295 -28.02 10.80 33.19
N GLN A 296 -27.46 11.97 32.90
CA GLN A 296 -26.86 12.86 33.89
C GLN A 296 -27.94 13.66 34.68
N LYS A 297 -29.09 13.90 34.04
CA LYS A 297 -30.25 14.61 34.62
C LYS A 297 -31.51 13.75 34.42
N GLY A 298 -32.53 13.99 35.25
CA GLY A 298 -33.76 13.21 35.24
C GLY A 298 -33.60 11.84 35.90
N ASP A 299 -33.98 10.77 35.18
CA ASP A 299 -33.75 9.38 35.61
C ASP A 299 -32.27 9.00 35.53
N ARG A 300 -31.61 9.00 36.69
CA ARG A 300 -30.19 8.69 36.85
C ARG A 300 -29.92 7.22 37.12
N THR A 301 -30.89 6.34 36.91
CA THR A 301 -30.75 4.89 37.10
C THR A 301 -29.77 4.33 36.09
N TRP A 302 -28.82 3.51 36.57
CA TRP A 302 -27.92 2.77 35.68
C TRP A 302 -28.68 1.70 34.93
N ARG A 303 -28.52 1.67 33.61
CA ARG A 303 -29.07 0.68 32.68
C ARG A 303 -27.97 -0.23 32.22
N ASP A 304 -28.17 -1.53 32.32
CA ASP A 304 -27.22 -2.51 31.80
C ASP A 304 -27.07 -2.39 30.26
N ALA A 305 -25.85 -2.46 29.79
CA ALA A 305 -25.52 -2.41 28.38
C ALA A 305 -24.54 -3.52 27.97
N SER A 306 -24.23 -4.45 28.88
CA SER A 306 -23.19 -5.47 28.68
C SER A 306 -23.46 -6.42 27.52
N SER A 307 -24.70 -6.49 27.02
CA SER A 307 -25.12 -7.24 25.84
C SER A 307 -25.10 -6.43 24.53
N GLY A 308 -24.47 -5.24 24.52
CA GLY A 308 -24.40 -4.38 23.33
C GLY A 308 -25.64 -3.54 23.08
N THR A 309 -26.47 -3.34 24.09
CA THR A 309 -27.76 -2.61 24.01
C THR A 309 -27.65 -1.13 24.30
N ILE A 310 -26.44 -0.58 24.34
CA ILE A 310 -26.26 0.88 24.53
C ILE A 310 -26.80 1.64 23.31
N PRO A 311 -27.58 2.75 23.49
CA PRO A 311 -27.99 3.60 22.38
C PRO A 311 -26.78 4.21 21.64
N THR A 312 -26.60 3.92 20.36
CA THR A 312 -25.40 4.30 19.61
C THR A 312 -25.44 5.73 19.05
N GLY A 313 -26.58 6.37 19.05
CA GLY A 313 -26.80 7.66 18.38
C GLY A 313 -26.37 8.91 19.19
N ARG A 314 -25.54 8.78 20.23
CA ARG A 314 -25.08 9.88 21.08
C ARG A 314 -23.66 9.66 21.60
N ALA A 315 -23.05 10.76 22.11
CA ALA A 315 -21.81 10.69 22.87
C ALA A 315 -22.11 10.42 24.38
N TYR A 316 -21.20 9.74 25.04
CA TYR A 316 -21.24 9.42 26.46
C TYR A 316 -20.03 9.99 27.19
N ARG A 317 -20.20 10.53 28.38
CA ARG A 317 -19.14 10.93 29.27
C ARG A 317 -18.63 9.72 30.06
N TYR A 318 -17.35 9.45 30.00
CA TYR A 318 -16.65 8.53 30.89
C TYR A 318 -15.79 9.32 31.86
N SER A 319 -16.06 9.18 33.16
CA SER A 319 -15.27 9.83 34.19
C SER A 319 -14.05 9.00 34.55
N CYS A 320 -12.86 9.53 34.22
CA CYS A 320 -11.58 8.89 34.54
C CYS A 320 -11.17 9.07 36.02
N GLY A 321 -11.93 9.82 36.79
CA GLY A 321 -11.52 10.27 38.12
C GLY A 321 -10.63 11.52 38.07
N SER A 322 -10.29 12.05 39.25
CA SER A 322 -9.41 13.23 39.40
C SER A 322 -9.82 14.47 38.57
N GLY A 323 -11.13 14.60 38.27
CA GLY A 323 -11.66 15.70 37.45
C GLY A 323 -11.34 15.63 35.96
N LYS A 324 -10.91 14.47 35.47
CA LYS A 324 -10.68 14.21 34.04
C LYS A 324 -11.81 13.37 33.46
N ASP A 325 -12.32 13.79 32.33
CA ASP A 325 -13.35 13.10 31.57
C ASP A 325 -12.88 12.87 30.16
N ILE A 326 -13.36 11.80 29.51
CA ILE A 326 -13.22 11.53 28.08
C ILE A 326 -14.60 11.15 27.53
N TYR A 327 -14.83 11.42 26.26
CA TYR A 327 -16.09 11.08 25.62
C TYR A 327 -15.96 9.81 24.80
N LEU A 328 -16.97 8.94 24.88
CA LEU A 328 -17.01 7.67 24.17
C LEU A 328 -18.16 7.68 23.17
N PHE A 329 -17.87 7.30 21.94
CA PHE A 329 -18.88 6.97 20.93
C PHE A 329 -18.92 5.45 20.73
N PHE A 330 -20.13 4.91 20.64
CA PHE A 330 -20.34 3.50 20.32
C PHE A 330 -20.94 3.41 18.92
N TYR A 331 -20.26 2.72 18.00
CA TYR A 331 -20.76 2.64 16.64
C TYR A 331 -21.95 1.67 16.51
N ASP A 332 -22.78 1.86 15.47
CA ASP A 332 -23.85 0.94 15.13
C ASP A 332 -23.28 -0.39 14.61
N SER A 333 -23.42 -1.45 15.42
CA SER A 333 -22.85 -2.76 15.08
C SER A 333 -23.59 -3.46 13.94
N THR A 334 -24.90 -3.21 13.78
CA THR A 334 -25.70 -3.79 12.69
C THR A 334 -25.26 -3.21 11.35
N LEU A 335 -25.13 -1.88 11.28
CA LEU A 335 -24.68 -1.19 10.10
C LEU A 335 -23.22 -1.55 9.78
N ALA A 336 -22.33 -1.60 10.78
CA ALA A 336 -20.94 -2.00 10.60
C ALA A 336 -20.80 -3.44 10.09
N HIS A 337 -21.58 -4.37 10.65
CA HIS A 337 -21.63 -5.76 10.18
C HIS A 337 -22.14 -5.85 8.73
N GLY A 338 -23.20 -5.13 8.42
CA GLY A 338 -23.77 -5.07 7.07
C GLY A 338 -22.78 -4.58 6.02
N ILE A 339 -21.99 -3.54 6.34
CA ILE A 339 -20.93 -3.02 5.47
C ILE A 339 -19.81 -4.06 5.28
N ALA A 340 -19.38 -4.69 6.38
CA ALA A 340 -18.22 -5.58 6.36
C ALA A 340 -18.54 -6.98 5.79
N PHE A 341 -19.78 -7.49 5.99
CA PHE A 341 -20.09 -8.90 5.74
C PHE A 341 -21.35 -9.17 4.88
N ASP A 342 -22.35 -8.25 4.90
CA ASP A 342 -23.66 -8.49 4.26
C ASP A 342 -23.82 -7.76 2.92
N ARG A 343 -22.67 -7.32 2.32
CA ARG A 343 -22.60 -6.77 0.96
C ARG A 343 -23.43 -5.49 0.77
N LEU A 344 -23.54 -4.64 1.79
CA LEU A 344 -24.22 -3.35 1.65
C LEU A 344 -23.57 -2.44 0.61
N LEU A 345 -22.27 -2.62 0.37
CA LEU A 345 -21.52 -1.84 -0.62
C LEU A 345 -21.71 -2.31 -2.08
N GLU A 346 -22.62 -3.26 -2.36
CA GLU A 346 -22.96 -3.60 -3.76
C GLU A 346 -23.67 -2.47 -4.49
N HIS A 347 -24.51 -1.68 -3.76
CA HIS A 347 -25.23 -0.53 -4.27
C HIS A 347 -25.32 0.54 -3.20
N SER A 348 -25.15 1.81 -3.58
CA SER A 348 -25.30 2.95 -2.67
C SER A 348 -26.67 3.01 -2.00
N SER A 349 -27.73 2.62 -2.72
CA SER A 349 -29.10 2.59 -2.19
C SER A 349 -29.24 1.64 -0.99
N ARG A 350 -28.61 0.46 -1.01
CA ARG A 350 -28.66 -0.46 0.15
C ARG A 350 -28.03 0.13 1.40
N LEU A 351 -26.93 0.86 1.23
CA LEU A 351 -26.27 1.55 2.33
C LEU A 351 -27.17 2.67 2.87
N LEU A 352 -27.80 3.43 1.99
CA LEU A 352 -28.73 4.52 2.36
C LEU A 352 -29.98 3.98 3.06
N ASP A 353 -30.59 2.90 2.55
CA ASP A 353 -31.74 2.24 3.18
C ASP A 353 -31.42 1.79 4.63
N GLN A 354 -30.21 1.27 4.87
CA GLN A 354 -29.77 0.87 6.22
C GLN A 354 -29.50 2.09 7.12
N ILE A 355 -28.93 3.17 6.58
CA ILE A 355 -28.75 4.44 7.30
C ILE A 355 -30.13 5.00 7.71
N ASP A 356 -31.11 4.95 6.80
CA ASP A 356 -32.49 5.39 7.08
C ASP A 356 -33.20 4.49 8.10
N GLY A 357 -32.94 3.17 8.05
CA GLY A 357 -33.36 2.21 9.07
C GLY A 357 -32.83 2.59 10.46
N ALA A 358 -31.51 2.75 10.58
CA ALA A 358 -30.85 3.14 11.83
C ALA A 358 -31.33 4.51 12.35
N TRP A 359 -31.64 5.44 11.45
CA TRP A 359 -32.25 6.72 11.80
C TRP A 359 -33.69 6.55 12.30
N SER A 360 -34.47 5.65 11.71
CA SER A 360 -35.87 5.39 12.08
C SER A 360 -35.98 4.72 13.45
N GLU A 361 -34.99 4.01 13.92
CA GLU A 361 -34.88 3.41 15.24
C GLU A 361 -34.53 4.42 16.36
N ARG A 362 -34.28 5.70 16.02
CA ARG A 362 -33.93 6.72 16.97
C ARG A 362 -34.96 6.86 18.08
N SER A 363 -34.49 7.17 19.26
CA SER A 363 -35.36 7.48 20.38
C SER A 363 -36.28 8.70 20.09
N GLN A 364 -37.55 8.59 20.40
CA GLN A 364 -38.54 9.68 20.26
C GLN A 364 -38.34 10.79 21.29
N THR A 365 -37.19 10.83 21.99
CA THR A 365 -36.91 11.81 23.07
C THR A 365 -36.70 13.23 22.58
N GLY A 366 -36.71 13.50 21.27
CA GLY A 366 -36.46 14.83 20.70
C GLY A 366 -35.01 15.29 20.77
N GLU A 367 -34.05 14.39 21.09
CA GLU A 367 -32.62 14.67 21.09
C GLU A 367 -32.01 14.45 19.70
N PRO A 368 -30.96 15.23 19.33
CA PRO A 368 -30.19 14.97 18.13
C PRO A 368 -29.61 13.55 18.12
N TRP A 369 -29.68 12.87 16.94
CA TRP A 369 -29.27 11.49 16.79
C TRP A 369 -28.21 11.36 15.72
N LEU A 370 -27.07 10.69 16.03
CA LEU A 370 -25.97 10.41 15.13
C LEU A 370 -26.07 8.96 14.62
N VAL A 371 -26.35 8.76 13.36
CA VAL A 371 -26.11 7.48 12.72
C VAL A 371 -24.60 7.37 12.47
N ASN A 372 -23.91 6.58 13.30
CA ASN A 372 -22.48 6.45 13.20
C ASN A 372 -22.05 5.00 13.03
N VAL A 373 -21.08 4.76 12.15
CA VAL A 373 -20.52 3.43 11.89
C VAL A 373 -19.01 3.51 11.87
N ALA A 374 -18.34 2.46 12.37
CA ALA A 374 -16.90 2.31 12.26
C ALA A 374 -16.56 0.90 11.73
N THR A 375 -15.71 0.86 10.71
CA THR A 375 -15.23 -0.37 10.06
C THR A 375 -13.75 -0.26 9.73
N ASP A 376 -13.12 -1.40 9.37
CA ASP A 376 -11.84 -1.37 8.69
C ASP A 376 -11.98 -0.61 7.37
N GLY A 377 -11.08 0.33 7.13
CA GLY A 377 -11.13 1.21 5.97
C GLY A 377 -10.88 0.46 4.66
N GLU A 378 -10.13 -0.63 4.71
CA GLU A 378 -9.86 -1.52 3.58
C GLU A 378 -11.12 -2.18 3.02
N THR A 379 -12.22 -2.17 3.78
CA THR A 379 -13.55 -2.60 3.32
C THR A 379 -14.02 -1.78 2.10
N TYR A 380 -13.66 -0.48 2.05
CA TYR A 380 -14.06 0.42 0.97
C TYR A 380 -13.11 0.34 -0.24
N GLY A 381 -12.95 -0.84 -0.83
CA GLY A 381 -12.21 -1.06 -2.07
C GLY A 381 -11.39 -2.35 -2.11
N HIS A 382 -10.75 -2.77 -1.03
CA HIS A 382 -9.95 -3.99 -0.97
C HIS A 382 -10.77 -5.22 -0.58
N HIS A 383 -11.41 -5.21 0.60
CA HIS A 383 -12.25 -6.33 1.03
C HIS A 383 -13.53 -6.41 0.19
N PHE A 384 -14.06 -5.26 -0.19
CA PHE A 384 -15.21 -5.16 -1.06
C PHE A 384 -14.87 -4.33 -2.30
N LYS A 385 -14.73 -5.01 -3.43
CA LYS A 385 -14.31 -4.39 -4.69
C LYS A 385 -15.33 -3.34 -5.14
N PHE A 386 -14.86 -2.14 -5.49
CA PHE A 386 -15.69 -0.97 -5.82
C PHE A 386 -16.52 -0.38 -4.65
N GLY A 387 -16.19 -0.75 -3.42
CA GLY A 387 -16.83 -0.18 -2.23
C GLY A 387 -16.61 1.32 -2.09
N ASP A 388 -15.48 1.84 -2.60
CA ASP A 388 -15.18 3.27 -2.73
C ASP A 388 -16.21 4.02 -3.58
N MET A 389 -16.66 3.41 -4.70
CA MET A 389 -17.65 3.98 -5.61
C MET A 389 -19.05 4.01 -4.98
N ALA A 390 -19.45 2.92 -4.34
CA ALA A 390 -20.74 2.85 -3.64
C ALA A 390 -20.82 3.88 -2.50
N LEU A 391 -19.72 4.02 -1.72
CA LEU A 391 -19.63 5.00 -0.66
C LEU A 391 -19.67 6.43 -1.20
N GLY A 392 -18.91 6.73 -2.27
CA GLY A 392 -18.92 8.05 -2.92
C GLY A 392 -20.29 8.42 -3.46
N ALA A 393 -21.02 7.47 -4.05
CA ALA A 393 -22.38 7.67 -4.52
C ALA A 393 -23.34 7.94 -3.34
N ALA A 394 -23.24 7.18 -2.24
CA ALA A 394 -24.05 7.39 -1.04
C ALA A 394 -23.81 8.78 -0.44
N PHE A 395 -22.57 9.24 -0.32
CA PHE A 395 -22.25 10.59 0.14
C PHE A 395 -22.83 11.67 -0.78
N ASN A 396 -22.79 11.46 -2.09
CA ASN A 396 -23.34 12.40 -3.05
C ASN A 396 -24.88 12.51 -2.93
N GLU A 397 -25.57 11.41 -2.63
CA GLU A 397 -27.00 11.39 -2.38
C GLU A 397 -27.35 12.04 -1.03
N LEU A 398 -26.64 11.71 0.05
CA LEU A 398 -26.82 12.33 1.37
C LEU A 398 -26.63 13.86 1.34
N LYS A 399 -25.72 14.37 0.52
CA LYS A 399 -25.52 15.83 0.34
C LYS A 399 -26.69 16.53 -0.35
N ARG A 400 -27.47 15.80 -1.13
CA ARG A 400 -28.66 16.31 -1.83
C ARG A 400 -29.92 16.25 -0.97
N ASP A 401 -29.89 15.43 0.10
CA ASP A 401 -30.99 15.32 1.04
C ASP A 401 -30.93 16.49 2.07
N PRO A 402 -31.86 17.46 2.02
CA PRO A 402 -31.85 18.59 2.95
C PRO A 402 -32.09 18.18 4.41
N SER A 403 -32.67 17.00 4.63
CA SER A 403 -32.91 16.44 5.97
C SER A 403 -31.67 15.73 6.55
N ALA A 404 -30.63 15.49 5.75
CA ALA A 404 -29.41 14.83 6.16
C ALA A 404 -28.23 15.81 6.30
N GLN A 405 -27.28 15.48 7.16
CA GLN A 405 -26.01 16.18 7.28
C GLN A 405 -24.89 15.18 7.56
N ILE A 406 -23.88 15.15 6.70
CA ILE A 406 -22.66 14.40 6.94
C ILE A 406 -21.81 15.21 7.91
N VAL A 407 -21.41 14.59 9.04
CA VAL A 407 -20.65 15.20 10.12
C VAL A 407 -19.51 14.28 10.57
N ASN A 408 -18.62 14.80 11.42
CA ASN A 408 -17.67 13.98 12.16
C ASN A 408 -17.93 14.03 13.67
N TYR A 409 -17.24 13.18 14.42
CA TYR A 409 -17.44 13.06 15.88
C TYR A 409 -17.10 14.36 16.63
N GLY A 410 -16.04 15.08 16.21
CA GLY A 410 -15.62 16.34 16.82
C GLY A 410 -16.70 17.42 16.68
N TRP A 411 -17.25 17.57 15.48
CA TRP A 411 -18.33 18.49 15.20
C TRP A 411 -19.58 18.13 16.02
N PHE A 412 -20.01 16.86 16.01
CA PHE A 412 -21.20 16.43 16.77
C PHE A 412 -21.04 16.66 18.27
N LEU A 413 -19.85 16.39 18.81
CA LEU A 413 -19.54 16.64 20.24
C LEU A 413 -19.56 18.12 20.59
N SER A 414 -19.21 19.01 19.67
CA SER A 414 -19.22 20.47 19.89
C SER A 414 -20.63 21.07 19.72
N ALA A 415 -21.41 20.51 18.79
CA ALA A 415 -22.74 21.02 18.46
C ALA A 415 -23.79 20.64 19.50
N PHE A 416 -23.64 19.52 20.20
CA PHE A 416 -24.66 19.00 21.08
C PHE A 416 -24.12 18.63 22.48
N PRO A 417 -24.86 18.95 23.57
CA PRO A 417 -24.44 18.62 24.92
C PRO A 417 -24.44 17.11 25.17
N VAL A 418 -23.44 16.62 25.87
CA VAL A 418 -23.40 15.22 26.31
C VAL A 418 -24.31 15.08 27.55
N VAL A 419 -25.31 14.25 27.45
CA VAL A 419 -26.37 14.10 28.46
C VAL A 419 -26.32 12.79 29.25
N ALA A 420 -25.39 11.88 28.91
CA ALA A 420 -25.31 10.56 29.49
C ALA A 420 -23.91 10.20 29.96
N ASP A 421 -23.83 9.45 31.07
CA ASP A 421 -22.59 8.81 31.56
C ASP A 421 -22.55 7.34 31.17
N VAL A 422 -21.34 6.79 31.03
CA VAL A 422 -21.11 5.36 30.73
C VAL A 422 -19.97 4.79 31.57
N GLU A 423 -20.06 3.50 31.86
CA GLU A 423 -18.98 2.66 32.37
C GLU A 423 -18.67 1.58 31.32
N ILE A 424 -17.38 1.19 31.18
CA ILE A 424 -16.91 0.21 30.23
C ILE A 424 -16.68 -1.16 30.87
N ILE A 425 -16.71 -2.22 30.03
CA ILE A 425 -16.17 -3.54 30.38
C ILE A 425 -14.67 -3.50 30.20
N GLU A 426 -13.93 -3.76 31.26
CA GLU A 426 -12.48 -3.69 31.30
C GLU A 426 -11.81 -4.73 30.40
N ARG A 427 -10.73 -4.32 29.70
CA ARG A 427 -9.87 -5.22 28.92
C ARG A 427 -10.60 -5.98 27.83
N THR A 428 -11.41 -5.26 27.06
CA THR A 428 -12.19 -5.75 25.92
C THR A 428 -11.71 -5.15 24.61
N ALA A 429 -12.02 -5.80 23.48
CA ALA A 429 -11.72 -5.39 22.12
C ALA A 429 -12.86 -5.80 21.18
N TRP A 430 -12.98 -5.16 20.00
CA TRP A 430 -14.07 -5.45 19.06
C TRP A 430 -13.94 -6.82 18.34
N SER A 431 -12.71 -7.33 18.17
CA SER A 431 -12.42 -8.53 17.39
C SER A 431 -12.14 -9.78 18.24
N CYS A 432 -12.36 -9.72 19.57
CA CYS A 432 -12.17 -10.86 20.45
C CYS A 432 -13.27 -10.95 21.54
N ALA A 433 -14.17 -11.92 21.37
CA ALA A 433 -15.23 -12.17 22.37
C ALA A 433 -14.70 -12.58 23.76
N HIS A 434 -13.43 -12.96 23.87
CA HIS A 434 -12.74 -13.34 25.11
C HIS A 434 -11.90 -12.18 25.71
N GLY A 435 -12.32 -10.94 25.47
CA GLY A 435 -11.60 -9.74 25.89
C GLY A 435 -10.33 -9.51 25.06
N LEU A 436 -9.16 -9.81 25.62
CA LEU A 436 -7.86 -9.63 24.97
C LEU A 436 -7.17 -10.96 24.65
N GLY A 437 -7.90 -12.09 24.72
CA GLY A 437 -7.34 -13.43 24.55
C GLY A 437 -6.61 -13.63 23.22
N ARG A 438 -7.09 -13.00 22.13
CA ARG A 438 -6.46 -13.08 20.81
C ARG A 438 -4.97 -12.72 20.83
N TRP A 439 -4.54 -11.81 21.68
CA TRP A 439 -3.16 -11.31 21.76
C TRP A 439 -2.35 -11.87 22.94
N SER A 440 -2.93 -12.78 23.72
CA SER A 440 -2.28 -13.26 24.96
C SER A 440 -2.50 -14.74 25.28
N ALA A 441 -3.45 -15.41 24.61
CA ALA A 441 -3.87 -16.75 24.97
C ALA A 441 -4.41 -17.56 23.79
N ASP A 442 -4.59 -18.87 23.99
CA ASP A 442 -5.33 -19.75 23.10
C ASP A 442 -6.84 -19.58 23.34
N CYS A 443 -7.42 -18.53 22.82
CA CYS A 443 -8.82 -18.18 23.03
C CYS A 443 -9.78 -18.78 22.00
N GLY A 444 -9.27 -19.46 20.98
CA GLY A 444 -10.06 -20.01 19.89
C GLY A 444 -10.52 -19.02 18.82
N CYS A 445 -10.25 -17.71 18.97
CA CYS A 445 -10.53 -16.74 17.90
C CYS A 445 -9.57 -16.93 16.73
N HIS A 446 -10.12 -17.23 15.53
CA HIS A 446 -9.36 -17.51 14.30
C HIS A 446 -10.02 -16.87 13.08
N LEU A 447 -9.33 -16.86 11.94
CA LEU A 447 -9.77 -16.28 10.67
C LEU A 447 -10.15 -17.34 9.62
N GLY A 448 -10.35 -18.59 10.04
CA GLY A 448 -10.69 -19.70 9.14
C GLY A 448 -9.52 -20.57 8.72
N GLY A 449 -8.51 -20.71 9.58
CA GLY A 449 -7.39 -21.63 9.39
C GLY A 449 -7.82 -23.09 9.18
N GLU A 450 -6.87 -23.94 8.78
CA GLU A 450 -7.14 -25.37 8.50
C GLU A 450 -7.74 -26.09 9.73
N PRO A 451 -8.59 -27.11 9.51
CA PRO A 451 -9.16 -27.87 10.60
C PRO A 451 -8.07 -28.45 11.53
N GLY A 452 -8.25 -28.26 12.81
CA GLY A 452 -7.29 -28.72 13.84
C GLY A 452 -6.21 -27.69 14.22
N TRP A 453 -6.13 -26.55 13.55
CA TRP A 453 -5.26 -25.46 13.98
C TRP A 453 -5.71 -24.88 15.32
N ASN A 454 -4.75 -24.43 16.10
CA ASN A 454 -4.97 -23.79 17.41
C ASN A 454 -4.08 -22.56 17.56
N GLN A 455 -4.35 -21.75 18.59
CA GLN A 455 -3.64 -20.51 18.85
C GLN A 455 -2.77 -20.60 20.11
N LYS A 456 -2.33 -21.78 20.50
CA LYS A 456 -1.47 -22.03 21.68
C LYS A 456 -0.14 -21.29 21.62
N TRP A 457 0.32 -20.92 20.43
CA TRP A 457 1.55 -20.14 20.21
C TRP A 457 1.45 -18.69 20.71
N ARG A 458 0.25 -18.11 20.80
CA ARG A 458 0.04 -16.67 21.09
C ARG A 458 0.56 -16.27 22.48
N GLY A 459 0.27 -17.05 23.51
CA GLY A 459 0.74 -16.78 24.85
C GLY A 459 2.25 -16.88 25.02
N PRO A 460 2.90 -17.95 24.56
CA PRO A 460 4.36 -18.06 24.57
C PRO A 460 5.07 -16.95 23.78
N LEU A 461 4.55 -16.57 22.61
CA LEU A 461 5.10 -15.43 21.84
C LEU A 461 5.07 -14.14 22.67
N ARG A 462 3.94 -13.86 23.34
CA ARG A 462 3.82 -12.69 24.22
C ARG A 462 4.87 -12.71 25.32
N ARG A 463 5.03 -13.83 26.03
CA ARG A 463 6.03 -13.98 27.09
C ARG A 463 7.46 -13.83 26.58
N ALA A 464 7.75 -14.32 25.37
CA ALA A 464 9.07 -14.15 24.76
C ALA A 464 9.36 -12.68 24.49
N PHE A 465 8.39 -11.90 24.00
CA PHE A 465 8.57 -10.47 23.80
C PHE A 465 8.64 -9.70 25.09
N ASP A 466 7.84 -10.05 26.11
CA ASP A 466 7.92 -9.41 27.43
C ASP A 466 9.29 -9.61 28.07
N TYR A 467 9.89 -10.79 27.94
CA TYR A 467 11.27 -11.05 28.37
C TYR A 467 12.29 -10.13 27.68
N VAL A 468 12.18 -9.96 26.37
CA VAL A 468 13.07 -9.05 25.61
C VAL A 468 12.83 -7.61 26.04
N ARG A 469 11.58 -7.14 26.05
CA ARG A 469 11.20 -5.77 26.45
C ARG A 469 11.78 -5.40 27.83
N ASP A 470 11.59 -6.25 28.82
CA ASP A 470 11.99 -5.94 30.20
C ASP A 470 13.51 -5.86 30.34
N ALA A 471 14.26 -6.77 29.70
CA ALA A 471 15.71 -6.73 29.67
C ALA A 471 16.23 -5.49 28.89
N LEU A 472 15.61 -5.13 27.77
CA LEU A 472 15.99 -3.95 26.99
C LEU A 472 15.67 -2.66 27.73
N ALA A 473 14.58 -2.59 28.48
CA ALA A 473 14.22 -1.43 29.27
C ALA A 473 15.26 -1.11 30.34
N ASP A 474 15.76 -2.11 31.07
CA ASP A 474 16.79 -1.95 32.08
C ASP A 474 18.13 -1.51 31.45
N HIS A 475 18.48 -2.10 30.31
CA HIS A 475 19.67 -1.71 29.55
C HIS A 475 19.56 -0.26 29.04
N PHE A 476 18.41 0.10 28.41
CA PHE A 476 18.14 1.45 27.91
C PHE A 476 18.24 2.49 29.02
N GLN A 477 17.56 2.27 30.16
CA GLN A 477 17.60 3.17 31.31
C GLN A 477 19.04 3.44 31.75
N THR A 478 19.81 2.37 31.88
CA THR A 478 21.20 2.43 32.37
C THR A 478 22.15 3.15 31.41
N GLU A 479 22.08 2.79 30.13
CA GLU A 479 23.04 3.30 29.14
C GLU A 479 22.62 4.70 28.61
N MET A 480 21.33 4.96 28.43
CA MET A 480 20.87 6.25 28.01
C MET A 480 21.09 7.34 29.06
N ALA A 481 20.97 7.02 30.36
CA ALA A 481 21.27 7.96 31.44
C ALA A 481 22.74 8.47 31.43
N LYS A 482 23.66 7.70 30.87
CA LYS A 482 25.06 8.10 30.69
C LYS A 482 25.25 9.09 29.55
N LEU A 483 24.39 9.03 28.57
CA LEU A 483 24.48 9.76 27.29
C LEU A 483 23.54 10.97 27.21
N SER A 484 22.37 10.91 27.84
CA SER A 484 21.34 11.93 27.77
C SER A 484 21.47 12.99 28.86
N LYS A 485 21.04 14.23 28.58
CA LYS A 485 20.85 15.32 29.54
C LYS A 485 19.58 15.18 30.34
N ASP A 486 18.52 14.69 29.67
CA ASP A 486 17.17 14.51 30.19
C ASP A 486 16.97 13.06 30.68
N ASP A 487 15.81 12.82 31.31
CA ASP A 487 15.37 11.46 31.64
C ASP A 487 15.34 10.57 30.40
N PRO A 488 15.88 9.33 30.46
CA PRO A 488 15.91 8.43 29.31
C PRO A 488 14.57 8.23 28.63
N TRP A 489 13.48 8.10 29.41
CA TRP A 489 12.14 7.84 28.86
C TRP A 489 11.51 9.09 28.24
N GLU A 490 11.80 10.27 28.79
CA GLU A 490 11.41 11.53 28.12
C GLU A 490 12.13 11.72 26.79
N VAL A 491 13.41 11.30 26.69
CA VAL A 491 14.15 11.33 25.43
C VAL A 491 13.54 10.36 24.42
N ARG A 492 13.14 9.15 24.84
CA ARG A 492 12.42 8.21 23.97
C ARG A 492 11.12 8.83 23.48
N ASP A 493 10.35 9.45 24.36
CA ASP A 493 9.07 10.07 23.98
C ASP A 493 9.23 11.22 22.98
N LYS A 494 10.29 12.03 23.13
CA LYS A 494 10.63 13.11 22.18
C LYS A 494 11.23 12.59 20.86
N TYR A 495 11.66 11.34 20.78
CA TYR A 495 12.32 10.79 19.58
C TYR A 495 11.43 10.78 18.34
N ILE A 496 10.12 10.85 18.48
CA ILE A 496 9.17 10.98 17.36
C ILE A 496 9.50 12.19 16.48
N GLU A 497 10.00 13.31 17.06
CA GLU A 497 10.39 14.48 16.29
C GLU A 497 11.49 14.18 15.27
N SER A 498 12.43 13.29 15.64
CA SER A 498 13.51 12.85 14.75
C SER A 498 13.03 11.85 13.69
N ILE A 499 12.13 10.94 14.08
CA ILE A 499 11.54 9.94 13.16
C ILE A 499 10.79 10.64 12.02
N LEU A 500 9.96 11.64 12.33
CA LEU A 500 9.12 12.35 11.37
C LEU A 500 9.87 13.32 10.47
N ASP A 501 10.98 13.90 10.94
CA ASP A 501 11.79 14.85 10.15
C ASP A 501 12.77 14.17 9.15
N GLY A 502 12.76 12.83 9.10
CA GLY A 502 13.62 12.08 8.19
C GLY A 502 15.11 12.45 8.29
N ARG A 503 15.60 12.83 9.49
CA ARG A 503 16.96 13.29 9.79
C ARG A 503 17.30 14.69 9.27
N GLY A 504 16.29 15.53 9.08
CA GLY A 504 16.47 16.94 8.72
C GLY A 504 16.86 17.83 9.90
N ARG A 505 16.41 19.10 9.85
CA ARG A 505 16.78 20.12 10.87
C ARG A 505 16.26 19.83 12.27
N ARG A 506 15.09 19.19 12.42
CA ARG A 506 14.51 18.83 13.73
C ARG A 506 15.29 17.71 14.38
N ALA A 507 15.68 16.69 13.61
CA ALA A 507 16.56 15.63 14.07
C ALA A 507 17.89 16.20 14.62
N GLY A 508 18.52 17.14 13.92
CA GLY A 508 19.73 17.81 14.40
C GLY A 508 19.51 18.58 15.71
N ARG A 509 18.38 19.30 15.85
CA ARG A 509 18.03 19.99 17.11
C ARG A 509 17.74 19.02 18.25
N PHE A 510 17.01 17.93 17.99
CA PHE A 510 16.76 16.88 18.95
C PHE A 510 18.07 16.31 19.52
N LEU A 511 19.02 15.97 18.63
CA LEU A 511 20.31 15.40 19.02
C LEU A 511 21.15 16.38 19.86
N THR A 512 21.26 17.66 19.41
CA THR A 512 22.02 18.69 20.15
C THR A 512 21.38 19.04 21.48
N GLY A 513 20.08 19.02 21.57
CA GLY A 513 19.32 19.26 22.80
C GLY A 513 19.55 18.20 23.85
N ASN A 514 19.55 16.93 23.48
CA ASN A 514 19.48 15.80 24.40
C ASN A 514 20.83 15.11 24.67
N LEU A 515 21.82 15.14 23.78
CA LEU A 515 23.10 14.43 23.94
C LEU A 515 24.11 15.20 24.84
N LYS A 516 24.65 14.52 25.85
CA LYS A 516 25.71 15.04 26.72
C LYS A 516 27.06 15.14 26.01
N GLY A 517 27.76 16.26 26.18
CA GLY A 517 29.21 16.38 25.85
C GLY A 517 29.54 16.47 24.36
N GLY A 518 28.62 16.94 23.55
CA GLY A 518 28.83 17.22 22.12
C GLY A 518 28.72 15.97 21.23
N GLN A 519 28.68 16.20 19.91
CA GLN A 519 28.44 15.17 18.87
C GLN A 519 29.73 14.41 18.50
N ARG A 520 30.41 13.76 19.48
CA ARG A 520 31.45 12.76 19.12
C ARG A 520 30.79 11.60 18.41
N SER A 521 31.28 11.18 17.25
CA SER A 521 30.63 10.17 16.38
C SER A 521 30.27 8.87 17.09
N SER A 522 31.12 8.39 18.01
CA SER A 522 30.85 7.18 18.76
C SER A 522 29.71 7.31 19.79
N LYS A 523 29.61 8.47 20.46
CA LYS A 523 28.53 8.73 21.42
C LYS A 523 27.20 8.92 20.69
N LEU A 524 27.21 9.63 19.58
CA LEU A 524 26.03 9.81 18.74
C LEU A 524 25.50 8.47 18.22
N ARG A 525 26.38 7.62 17.69
CA ARG A 525 26.02 6.27 17.23
C ARG A 525 25.34 5.48 18.33
N ARG A 526 25.97 5.38 19.52
CA ARG A 526 25.41 4.63 20.66
C ARG A 526 24.06 5.19 21.11
N PHE A 527 23.91 6.51 21.14
CA PHE A 527 22.66 7.18 21.48
C PHE A 527 21.53 6.82 20.49
N LEU A 528 21.81 6.85 19.18
CA LEU A 528 20.85 6.46 18.15
C LEU A 528 20.53 4.97 18.18
N GLN A 529 21.53 4.11 18.38
CA GLN A 529 21.33 2.66 18.51
C GLN A 529 20.39 2.30 19.67
N LEU A 530 20.51 2.98 20.81
CA LEU A 530 19.61 2.80 21.95
C LEU A 530 18.17 3.25 21.65
N LEU A 531 18.00 4.37 20.96
CA LEU A 531 16.66 4.86 20.57
C LEU A 531 15.99 3.95 19.53
N GLU A 532 16.74 3.48 18.55
CA GLU A 532 16.25 2.53 17.56
C GLU A 532 15.94 1.16 18.17
N MET A 533 16.74 0.73 19.16
CA MET A 533 16.46 -0.47 19.96
C MET A 533 15.07 -0.39 20.60
N GLU A 534 14.76 0.73 21.27
CA GLU A 534 13.45 0.96 21.89
C GLU A 534 12.32 1.11 20.84
N ARG A 535 12.62 1.75 19.72
CA ARG A 535 11.66 1.84 18.61
C ARG A 535 11.26 0.45 18.13
N PHE A 536 12.20 -0.44 17.86
CA PHE A 536 11.90 -1.81 17.44
C PHE A 536 11.28 -2.66 18.55
N CYS A 537 11.63 -2.39 19.82
CA CYS A 537 10.96 -2.97 20.97
C CYS A 537 9.45 -2.64 21.01
N LEU A 538 9.05 -1.43 20.64
CA LEU A 538 7.63 -1.07 20.49
C LEU A 538 7.00 -1.72 19.26
N PHE A 539 7.69 -1.79 18.13
CA PHE A 539 7.18 -2.40 16.90
C PHE A 539 6.87 -3.90 17.04
N MET A 540 7.61 -4.64 17.87
CA MET A 540 7.35 -6.08 18.07
C MET A 540 5.97 -6.36 18.70
N TYR A 541 5.28 -5.34 19.25
CA TYR A 541 3.95 -5.47 19.84
C TYR A 541 2.80 -5.08 18.91
N THR A 542 3.08 -4.80 17.66
CA THR A 542 2.04 -4.54 16.64
C THR A 542 0.99 -5.65 16.64
N SER A 543 -0.29 -5.29 16.74
CA SER A 543 -1.40 -6.22 16.99
C SER A 543 -1.52 -7.34 15.96
N CYS A 544 -1.21 -7.06 14.69
CA CYS A 544 -1.28 -8.03 13.59
C CYS A 544 -0.38 -9.24 13.80
N GLY A 545 0.68 -9.14 14.60
CA GLY A 545 1.56 -10.27 14.91
C GLY A 545 0.88 -11.46 15.60
N TRP A 546 -0.32 -11.23 16.18
CA TRP A 546 -1.15 -12.27 16.84
C TRP A 546 -2.49 -12.50 16.14
N PHE A 547 -2.81 -11.72 15.14
CA PHE A 547 -4.16 -11.68 14.58
C PHE A 547 -4.48 -12.95 13.77
N PHE A 548 -3.53 -13.42 13.00
CA PHE A 548 -3.67 -14.59 12.12
C PHE A 548 -3.51 -15.93 12.89
N ASP A 549 -3.61 -17.04 12.17
CA ASP A 549 -3.81 -18.36 12.79
C ASP A 549 -2.53 -19.19 12.96
N GLU A 550 -1.39 -18.71 12.40
CA GLU A 550 -0.14 -19.45 12.41
C GLU A 550 1.06 -18.54 12.64
N ILE A 551 1.95 -18.94 13.56
CA ILE A 551 3.13 -18.17 13.95
C ILE A 551 4.16 -17.97 12.81
N SER A 552 4.13 -18.79 11.77
CA SER A 552 5.01 -18.69 10.61
C SER A 552 4.45 -17.79 9.49
N GLN A 553 3.25 -17.22 9.66
CA GLN A 553 2.67 -16.26 8.72
C GLN A 553 3.40 -14.93 8.74
N LEU A 554 3.19 -14.14 7.67
CA LEU A 554 3.96 -12.93 7.38
C LEU A 554 4.03 -11.96 8.56
N GLU A 555 2.91 -11.66 9.19
CA GLU A 555 2.79 -10.67 10.25
C GLU A 555 3.47 -11.13 11.56
N SER A 556 3.33 -12.42 11.90
CA SER A 556 4.03 -12.99 13.07
C SER A 556 5.53 -13.05 12.86
N VAL A 557 5.99 -13.39 11.63
CA VAL A 557 7.42 -13.34 11.26
C VAL A 557 7.96 -11.92 11.31
N LEU A 558 7.15 -10.93 10.92
CA LEU A 558 7.54 -9.53 10.95
C LEU A 558 7.82 -9.05 12.39
N VAL A 559 6.92 -9.30 13.33
CA VAL A 559 7.15 -8.90 14.74
C VAL A 559 8.33 -9.66 15.36
N LEU A 560 8.61 -10.90 14.94
CA LEU A 560 9.82 -11.63 15.30
C LEU A 560 11.08 -10.98 14.71
N LYS A 561 11.04 -10.41 13.49
CA LYS A 561 12.15 -9.64 12.90
C LYS A 561 12.43 -8.37 13.72
N TYR A 562 11.40 -7.67 14.20
CA TYR A 562 11.57 -6.50 15.05
C TYR A 562 12.22 -6.84 16.38
N ALA A 563 11.83 -7.94 17.02
CA ALA A 563 12.49 -8.43 18.23
C ALA A 563 13.95 -8.78 17.95
N ALA A 564 14.27 -9.43 16.83
CA ALA A 564 15.64 -9.75 16.43
C ALA A 564 16.48 -8.46 16.27
N ARG A 565 15.96 -7.43 15.58
CA ARG A 565 16.65 -6.16 15.38
C ARG A 565 16.87 -5.42 16.70
N ALA A 566 15.89 -5.44 17.60
CA ALA A 566 16.05 -4.85 18.93
C ALA A 566 17.18 -5.55 19.73
N ILE A 567 17.24 -6.88 19.68
CA ILE A 567 18.31 -7.68 20.31
C ILE A 567 19.68 -7.34 19.68
N ASP A 568 19.78 -7.27 18.35
CA ASP A 568 21.03 -6.92 17.65
C ASP A 568 21.56 -5.53 18.09
N LEU A 569 20.68 -4.54 18.16
CA LEU A 569 21.05 -3.19 18.60
C LEU A 569 21.45 -3.13 20.06
N ALA A 570 20.81 -3.93 20.92
CA ALA A 570 21.19 -4.09 22.32
C ALA A 570 22.60 -4.64 22.47
N GLN A 571 22.92 -5.71 21.73
CA GLN A 571 24.28 -6.29 21.74
C GLN A 571 25.32 -5.27 21.28
N LYS A 572 25.07 -4.49 20.24
CA LYS A 572 25.94 -3.41 19.75
C LYS A 572 26.15 -2.32 20.80
N THR A 573 25.21 -2.12 21.73
CA THR A 573 25.30 -1.17 22.83
C THR A 573 25.76 -1.80 24.13
N GLY A 574 26.23 -3.07 24.12
CA GLY A 574 26.85 -3.76 25.22
C GLY A 574 25.92 -4.54 26.15
N ALA A 575 24.67 -4.79 25.71
CA ALA A 575 23.80 -5.74 26.43
C ALA A 575 24.27 -7.19 26.25
N PRO A 576 23.97 -8.09 27.23
CA PRO A 576 24.18 -9.51 27.03
C PRO A 576 23.33 -10.06 25.88
N ASP A 577 23.74 -11.19 25.31
CA ASP A 577 22.94 -11.85 24.26
C ASP A 577 21.63 -12.42 24.83
N LEU A 578 20.51 -11.83 24.47
CA LEU A 578 19.18 -12.28 24.88
C LEU A 578 18.64 -13.42 24.03
N THR A 579 19.28 -13.74 22.89
CA THR A 579 18.82 -14.74 21.93
C THR A 579 18.58 -16.13 22.54
N PRO A 580 19.46 -16.69 23.38
CA PRO A 580 19.21 -18.01 23.96
C PRO A 580 17.95 -18.07 24.82
N GLY A 581 17.73 -17.07 25.70
CA GLY A 581 16.54 -16.98 26.54
C GLY A 581 15.26 -16.78 25.70
N PHE A 582 15.34 -15.94 24.70
CA PHE A 582 14.24 -15.70 23.74
C PHE A 582 13.83 -16.97 22.98
N LEU A 583 14.80 -17.69 22.42
CA LEU A 583 14.56 -18.95 21.71
C LEU A 583 13.95 -20.02 22.64
N LYS A 584 14.43 -20.14 23.88
CA LYS A 584 13.86 -21.07 24.86
C LYS A 584 12.38 -20.80 25.12
N LEU A 585 11.97 -19.55 25.19
CA LEU A 585 10.56 -19.19 25.32
C LEU A 585 9.76 -19.50 24.05
N LEU A 586 10.33 -19.24 22.88
CA LEU A 586 9.70 -19.56 21.59
C LEU A 586 9.60 -21.06 21.31
N GLU A 587 10.40 -21.92 21.91
CA GLU A 587 10.23 -23.39 21.85
C GLU A 587 8.87 -23.83 22.38
N SER A 588 8.32 -23.10 23.36
CA SER A 588 6.98 -23.37 23.91
C SER A 588 5.82 -22.83 23.08
N ALA A 589 6.09 -22.16 21.93
CA ALA A 589 5.10 -21.66 20.98
C ALA A 589 4.92 -22.69 19.84
N PRO A 590 3.92 -23.58 19.88
CA PRO A 590 3.75 -24.59 18.85
C PRO A 590 3.31 -23.95 17.54
N SER A 591 3.91 -24.38 16.42
CA SER A 591 3.42 -24.07 15.08
C SER A 591 2.39 -25.12 14.67
N ASN A 592 1.34 -24.68 13.97
CA ASN A 592 0.37 -25.59 13.36
C ASN A 592 0.95 -26.31 12.12
N LEU A 593 2.08 -25.84 11.59
CA LEU A 593 2.76 -26.45 10.45
C LEU A 593 3.88 -27.38 10.94
N PRO A 594 3.80 -28.70 10.63
CA PRO A 594 4.74 -29.71 11.13
C PRO A 594 6.19 -29.41 10.74
N GLU A 595 6.43 -28.80 9.58
CA GLU A 595 7.78 -28.45 9.09
C GLU A 595 8.51 -27.48 10.03
N TYR A 596 7.78 -26.59 10.73
CA TYR A 596 8.38 -25.68 11.71
C TYR A 596 8.33 -26.25 13.14
N GLY A 597 7.24 -26.88 13.52
CA GLY A 597 7.04 -27.47 14.83
C GLY A 597 6.90 -26.46 15.97
N ASN A 598 7.74 -25.40 16.03
CA ASN A 598 7.62 -24.35 17.04
C ASN A 598 8.21 -23.00 16.59
N GLY A 599 7.95 -21.95 17.38
CA GLY A 599 8.37 -20.57 17.10
C GLY A 599 9.88 -20.38 17.04
N ALA A 600 10.68 -21.15 17.80
CA ALA A 600 12.15 -21.07 17.72
C ALA A 600 12.66 -21.52 16.34
N LYS A 601 12.12 -22.58 15.78
CA LYS A 601 12.46 -23.00 14.41
C LYS A 601 11.96 -22.02 13.35
N VAL A 602 10.77 -21.42 13.53
CA VAL A 602 10.30 -20.32 12.67
C VAL A 602 11.29 -19.17 12.71
N PHE A 603 11.73 -18.75 13.89
CA PHE A 603 12.71 -17.67 14.05
C PHE A 603 14.02 -17.98 13.31
N ILE A 604 14.58 -19.17 13.50
CA ILE A 604 15.83 -19.56 12.85
C ILE A 604 15.69 -19.58 11.34
N ARG A 605 14.62 -20.19 10.80
CA ARG A 605 14.45 -20.40 9.36
C ARG A 605 13.97 -19.18 8.58
N LYS A 606 13.12 -18.35 9.18
CA LYS A 606 12.50 -17.21 8.48
C LYS A 606 13.05 -15.85 8.88
N VAL A 607 13.50 -15.70 10.13
CA VAL A 607 14.01 -14.42 10.63
C VAL A 607 15.51 -14.32 10.42
N ARG A 608 16.29 -15.27 10.95
CA ARG A 608 17.76 -15.24 10.80
C ARG A 608 18.23 -15.35 9.36
N ALA A 609 17.59 -16.18 8.55
CA ALA A 609 17.90 -16.27 7.11
C ALA A 609 17.60 -14.97 6.33
N GLY A 610 16.67 -14.15 6.83
CA GLY A 610 16.34 -12.85 6.24
C GLY A 610 17.11 -11.65 6.81
N GLN A 611 18.00 -11.88 7.79
CA GLN A 611 18.81 -10.83 8.41
C GLN A 611 19.80 -10.22 7.42
N VAL A 612 19.96 -8.92 7.47
CA VAL A 612 20.86 -8.17 6.58
C VAL A 612 21.90 -7.46 7.44
N ASP A 613 23.16 -7.80 7.21
CA ASP A 613 24.31 -7.13 7.77
C ASP A 613 25.01 -6.24 6.74
N MET A 614 26.01 -5.47 7.15
CA MET A 614 26.73 -4.56 6.26
C MET A 614 27.59 -5.32 5.23
N ALA A 615 28.05 -6.53 5.53
CA ALA A 615 28.79 -7.37 4.58
C ALA A 615 27.89 -7.81 3.42
N ARG A 616 26.64 -8.20 3.70
CA ARG A 616 25.64 -8.53 2.69
C ARG A 616 25.25 -7.30 1.83
N VAL A 617 25.24 -6.10 2.42
CA VAL A 617 25.04 -4.85 1.66
C VAL A 617 26.22 -4.59 0.74
N ALA A 618 27.47 -4.75 1.21
CA ALA A 618 28.68 -4.60 0.42
C ALA A 618 28.72 -5.60 -0.74
N ALA A 619 28.35 -6.88 -0.50
CA ALA A 619 28.23 -7.91 -1.53
C ALA A 619 27.15 -7.58 -2.56
N SER A 620 25.99 -7.10 -2.11
CA SER A 620 24.89 -6.67 -3.00
C SER A 620 25.32 -5.50 -3.91
N TYR A 621 26.07 -4.54 -3.36
CA TYR A 621 26.67 -3.45 -4.13
C TYR A 621 27.67 -3.98 -5.17
N ALA A 622 28.58 -4.85 -4.76
CA ALA A 622 29.61 -5.41 -5.64
C ALA A 622 29.02 -6.19 -6.81
N ILE A 623 28.04 -7.08 -6.55
CA ILE A 623 27.38 -7.86 -7.60
C ILE A 623 26.60 -6.94 -8.54
N GLN A 624 25.88 -5.94 -8.03
CA GLN A 624 25.18 -4.97 -8.87
C GLN A 624 26.14 -4.19 -9.79
N SER A 625 27.32 -3.82 -9.29
CA SER A 625 28.31 -3.03 -10.03
C SER A 625 28.83 -3.72 -11.28
N VAL A 626 28.65 -5.06 -11.40
CA VAL A 626 28.96 -5.80 -12.63
C VAL A 626 28.07 -5.40 -13.81
N PHE A 627 26.84 -4.95 -13.57
CA PHE A 627 25.81 -4.73 -14.61
C PHE A 627 25.47 -3.28 -14.89
N ALA A 628 25.54 -2.39 -13.90
CA ALA A 628 25.02 -1.03 -14.02
C ALA A 628 25.92 0.01 -13.36
N ARG A 629 25.64 1.30 -13.68
CA ARG A 629 26.17 2.41 -12.92
C ARG A 629 25.88 2.25 -11.43
N ARG A 630 26.91 2.42 -10.66
CA ARG A 630 27.00 2.31 -9.20
C ARG A 630 25.93 3.16 -8.53
N ARG A 631 25.15 2.52 -7.67
CA ARG A 631 24.23 3.24 -6.78
C ARG A 631 24.95 3.53 -5.47
N PHE A 632 25.09 4.78 -5.10
CA PHE A 632 25.66 5.19 -3.82
C PHE A 632 24.73 4.94 -2.63
N ARG A 633 23.50 4.48 -2.87
CA ARG A 633 22.53 4.17 -1.83
C ARG A 633 21.81 2.85 -2.13
N ILE A 634 21.83 1.96 -1.14
CA ILE A 634 21.09 0.70 -1.15
C ILE A 634 20.16 0.73 0.05
N TYR A 635 18.88 1.03 -0.16
CA TYR A 635 17.87 1.23 0.88
C TYR A 635 18.32 2.24 1.95
N ALA A 636 18.38 1.82 3.24
CA ALA A 636 18.83 2.66 4.35
C ALA A 636 20.35 2.89 4.38
N TYR A 637 21.13 2.16 3.57
CA TYR A 637 22.59 2.24 3.58
C TYR A 637 23.14 3.15 2.48
N GLU A 638 24.17 3.91 2.85
CA GLU A 638 25.04 4.63 1.92
C GLU A 638 26.28 3.78 1.66
N VAL A 639 26.66 3.60 0.40
CA VAL A 639 27.87 2.87 0.01
C VAL A 639 28.80 3.81 -0.71
N LEU A 640 29.96 4.05 -0.13
CA LEU A 640 30.98 4.97 -0.64
C LEU A 640 32.16 4.17 -1.20
N ALA A 641 32.31 4.13 -2.52
CA ALA A 641 33.45 3.51 -3.15
C ALA A 641 34.72 4.36 -2.92
N LYS A 642 35.72 3.78 -2.25
CA LYS A 642 37.03 4.40 -2.05
C LYS A 642 38.02 4.06 -3.15
N LYS A 643 38.03 2.78 -3.54
CA LYS A 643 38.87 2.27 -4.63
C LYS A 643 38.05 1.22 -5.39
N GLU A 644 38.26 1.13 -6.68
CA GLU A 644 37.52 0.19 -7.52
C GLU A 644 38.24 -0.08 -8.83
N GLU A 645 38.48 -1.37 -9.13
CA GLU A 645 39.22 -1.85 -10.28
C GLU A 645 38.38 -2.83 -11.09
N ASP A 646 38.21 -2.57 -12.38
CA ASP A 646 37.65 -3.54 -13.33
C ASP A 646 38.83 -4.32 -13.91
N LEU A 647 39.02 -5.52 -13.43
CA LEU A 647 40.16 -6.38 -13.81
C LEU A 647 39.91 -7.18 -15.09
N GLY A 648 38.78 -6.96 -15.74
CA GLY A 648 38.29 -7.46 -17.04
C GLY A 648 39.06 -8.59 -17.70
N ALA A 649 38.75 -9.85 -17.40
CA ALA A 649 39.27 -11.02 -18.12
C ALA A 649 38.12 -11.70 -18.85
N ARG A 650 38.22 -11.82 -20.20
CA ARG A 650 37.26 -12.67 -20.92
C ARG A 650 37.71 -14.13 -20.78
N PRO A 651 36.82 -15.11 -20.50
CA PRO A 651 35.35 -15.01 -20.52
C PRO A 651 34.71 -14.57 -19.19
N VAL A 652 35.51 -14.30 -18.15
CA VAL A 652 35.06 -14.00 -16.78
C VAL A 652 35.23 -12.53 -16.50
N LYS A 653 34.26 -11.88 -15.85
CA LYS A 653 34.37 -10.50 -15.41
C LYS A 653 34.70 -10.47 -13.92
N CYS A 654 35.76 -9.74 -13.55
CA CYS A 654 36.18 -9.58 -12.15
C CYS A 654 36.22 -8.09 -11.80
N LEU A 655 35.49 -7.71 -10.74
CA LEU A 655 35.58 -6.39 -10.13
C LEU A 655 36.19 -6.55 -8.71
N TYR A 656 37.06 -5.63 -8.35
CA TYR A 656 37.71 -5.58 -7.07
C TYR A 656 37.63 -4.18 -6.49
N GLY A 657 37.35 -4.05 -5.19
CA GLY A 657 37.19 -2.72 -4.63
C GLY A 657 37.23 -2.64 -3.10
N LEU A 658 37.30 -1.39 -2.63
CA LEU A 658 37.22 -0.98 -1.23
C LEU A 658 36.04 -0.02 -1.08
N VAL A 659 35.09 -0.36 -0.23
CA VAL A 659 33.90 0.45 0.06
C VAL A 659 33.72 0.70 1.54
N THR A 660 33.15 1.87 1.88
CA THR A 660 32.59 2.12 3.20
C THR A 660 31.08 1.94 3.11
N VAL A 661 30.53 1.10 3.94
CA VAL A 661 29.07 0.96 4.12
C VAL A 661 28.69 1.72 5.38
N ARG A 662 27.72 2.61 5.25
CA ARG A 662 27.22 3.44 6.35
C ARG A 662 25.73 3.19 6.53
N ASP A 663 25.34 2.79 7.75
CA ASP A 663 23.93 2.77 8.15
C ASP A 663 23.43 4.21 8.31
N GLY A 664 22.53 4.60 7.46
CA GLY A 664 21.99 5.94 7.48
C GLY A 664 21.15 6.24 8.72
N THR A 665 20.68 5.25 9.50
CA THR A 665 19.84 5.43 10.70
C THR A 665 20.68 5.57 11.96
N THR A 666 21.62 4.65 12.15
CA THR A 666 22.47 4.60 13.35
C THR A 666 23.80 5.32 13.19
N THR A 667 24.13 5.76 11.96
CA THR A 667 25.45 6.32 11.60
C THR A 667 26.61 5.34 11.81
N GLU A 668 26.35 4.05 11.89
CA GLU A 668 27.36 3.01 11.94
C GLU A 668 28.06 2.91 10.58
N GLU A 669 29.40 2.82 10.59
CA GLU A 669 30.22 2.75 9.37
C GLU A 669 31.22 1.61 9.49
N GLU A 670 31.41 0.87 8.38
CA GLU A 670 32.41 -0.19 8.30
C GLU A 670 33.00 -0.25 6.88
N ASP A 671 34.33 -0.50 6.82
CA ASP A 671 35.06 -0.65 5.57
C ASP A 671 35.14 -2.10 5.14
N PHE A 672 34.92 -2.35 3.85
CA PHE A 672 34.96 -3.67 3.23
C PHE A 672 35.79 -3.68 1.98
N ILE A 673 36.73 -4.65 1.87
CA ILE A 673 37.28 -5.08 0.59
C ILE A 673 36.34 -6.11 0.00
N TYR A 674 36.03 -6.00 -1.29
CA TYR A 674 35.28 -7.01 -2.02
C TYR A 674 35.99 -7.43 -3.30
N ALA A 675 35.76 -8.67 -3.69
CA ALA A 675 36.08 -9.18 -5.01
C ALA A 675 34.88 -9.94 -5.54
N VAL A 676 34.34 -9.54 -6.71
CA VAL A 676 33.22 -10.20 -7.36
C VAL A 676 33.64 -10.74 -8.71
N VAL A 677 33.37 -12.02 -8.93
CA VAL A 677 33.64 -12.75 -10.17
C VAL A 677 32.31 -13.20 -10.76
N HIS A 678 32.07 -12.83 -12.01
CA HIS A 678 30.87 -13.22 -12.77
C HIS A 678 31.31 -14.24 -13.83
N PHE A 679 30.86 -15.49 -13.71
CA PHE A 679 31.19 -16.60 -14.62
C PHE A 679 30.26 -16.66 -15.83
N GLY A 680 29.24 -15.83 -15.87
CA GLY A 680 28.22 -15.78 -16.92
C GLY A 680 26.85 -16.18 -16.40
N GLY A 681 25.77 -15.74 -17.07
CA GLY A 681 24.40 -16.01 -16.66
C GLY A 681 24.12 -15.53 -15.23
N LEU A 682 23.64 -16.41 -14.39
CA LEU A 682 23.29 -16.13 -12.97
C LEU A 682 24.39 -16.58 -11.98
N ASP A 683 25.57 -16.96 -12.50
CA ASP A 683 26.64 -17.54 -11.68
C ASP A 683 27.64 -16.47 -11.20
N PHE A 684 27.63 -16.20 -9.91
CA PHE A 684 28.45 -15.19 -9.24
C PHE A 684 29.16 -15.77 -8.02
N ARG A 685 30.37 -15.28 -7.81
CA ARG A 685 31.06 -15.42 -6.54
C ARG A 685 31.50 -14.04 -6.08
N CYS A 686 30.98 -13.57 -4.96
CA CYS A 686 31.39 -12.33 -4.32
C CYS A 686 31.96 -12.65 -2.96
N SER A 687 33.24 -12.37 -2.77
CA SER A 687 33.93 -12.49 -1.47
C SER A 687 34.08 -11.11 -0.86
N VAL A 688 33.79 -10.98 0.43
CA VAL A 688 33.80 -9.73 1.17
C VAL A 688 34.59 -9.90 2.45
N LYS A 689 35.45 -8.94 2.77
CA LYS A 689 36.23 -8.92 4.01
C LYS A 689 36.08 -7.57 4.70
N SER A 690 35.66 -7.59 5.97
CA SER A 690 35.52 -6.42 6.82
C SER A 690 36.86 -5.99 7.44
N ARG A 691 36.97 -4.70 7.74
CA ARG A 691 38.09 -4.09 8.46
C ARG A 691 39.47 -4.47 7.90
N PRO A 692 39.74 -4.11 6.62
CA PRO A 692 41.01 -4.45 5.99
C PRO A 692 42.20 -3.84 6.72
N GLN A 693 43.33 -4.56 6.77
CA GLN A 693 44.58 -4.07 7.32
C GLN A 693 45.32 -3.17 6.30
N ASP A 694 46.24 -2.33 6.80
CA ASP A 694 47.07 -1.47 5.95
C ASP A 694 47.88 -2.34 4.96
N GLY A 695 47.84 -1.97 3.66
CA GLY A 695 48.50 -2.70 2.58
C GLY A 695 47.81 -3.98 2.10
N GLU A 696 46.74 -4.40 2.78
CA GLU A 696 46.00 -5.63 2.38
C GLU A 696 45.30 -5.47 1.04
N TYR A 697 44.76 -4.31 0.74
CA TYR A 697 44.13 -4.02 -0.55
C TYR A 697 45.09 -4.25 -1.71
N GLU A 698 46.30 -3.67 -1.64
CA GLU A 698 47.32 -3.77 -2.67
C GLU A 698 47.84 -5.21 -2.83
N SER A 699 48.01 -5.94 -1.72
CA SER A 699 48.44 -7.36 -1.72
C SER A 699 47.42 -8.26 -2.45
N ILE A 700 46.13 -8.06 -2.19
CA ILE A 700 45.07 -8.86 -2.84
C ILE A 700 44.95 -8.45 -4.32
N LEU A 701 45.03 -7.17 -4.63
CA LEU A 701 44.97 -6.68 -6.01
C LEU A 701 46.05 -7.31 -6.87
N ALA A 702 47.32 -7.28 -6.40
CA ALA A 702 48.44 -7.89 -7.13
C ALA A 702 48.22 -9.39 -7.34
N ALA A 703 47.75 -10.13 -6.35
CA ALA A 703 47.46 -11.56 -6.48
C ALA A 703 46.35 -11.85 -7.50
N LEU A 704 45.31 -11.04 -7.53
CA LEU A 704 44.21 -11.15 -8.52
C LEU A 704 44.74 -10.83 -9.94
N GLN A 705 45.52 -9.75 -10.10
CA GLN A 705 46.11 -9.36 -11.39
C GLN A 705 47.00 -10.46 -11.95
N ASN A 706 47.89 -11.05 -11.15
CA ASN A 706 48.71 -12.18 -11.56
C ASN A 706 47.85 -13.37 -12.02
N SER A 707 46.77 -13.71 -11.34
CA SER A 707 45.88 -14.79 -11.72
C SER A 707 45.17 -14.55 -13.07
N ILE A 708 44.91 -13.29 -13.38
CA ILE A 708 44.27 -12.84 -14.62
C ILE A 708 45.26 -12.84 -15.78
N GLU A 709 46.48 -12.35 -15.56
CA GLU A 709 47.58 -12.42 -16.55
C GLU A 709 47.86 -13.85 -16.99
N GLU A 710 47.79 -14.80 -16.05
CA GLU A 710 47.92 -16.22 -16.34
C GLU A 710 46.64 -16.86 -16.94
N GLN A 711 45.57 -16.09 -17.16
CA GLN A 711 44.30 -16.55 -17.71
C GLN A 711 43.70 -17.77 -16.96
N SER A 712 43.97 -17.89 -15.67
CA SER A 712 43.61 -19.07 -14.88
C SER A 712 42.44 -18.75 -13.90
N THR A 713 41.24 -19.09 -14.27
CA THR A 713 40.06 -18.99 -13.37
C THR A 713 40.22 -19.79 -12.09
N ILE A 714 40.90 -20.95 -12.16
CA ILE A 714 41.18 -21.81 -10.99
C ILE A 714 42.08 -21.08 -10.01
N LYS A 715 43.16 -20.43 -10.49
CA LYS A 715 44.08 -19.65 -9.65
C LYS A 715 43.36 -18.45 -9.04
N MET A 716 42.48 -17.76 -9.79
CA MET A 716 41.66 -16.67 -9.29
C MET A 716 40.77 -17.14 -8.12
N VAL A 717 40.07 -18.27 -8.28
CA VAL A 717 39.26 -18.85 -7.20
C VAL A 717 40.10 -19.19 -5.98
N ARG A 718 41.28 -19.78 -6.19
CA ARG A 718 42.23 -20.09 -5.10
C ARG A 718 42.71 -18.83 -4.36
N VAL A 719 43.01 -17.75 -5.08
CA VAL A 719 43.36 -16.47 -4.48
C VAL A 719 42.21 -15.93 -3.61
N LEU A 720 40.95 -16.06 -4.10
CA LEU A 720 39.80 -15.69 -3.30
C LEU A 720 39.66 -16.52 -2.02
N ASP A 721 39.82 -17.85 -2.10
CA ASP A 721 39.78 -18.74 -0.94
C ASP A 721 40.88 -18.40 0.07
N GLU A 722 42.11 -18.14 -0.41
CA GLU A 722 43.26 -17.82 0.46
C GLU A 722 43.13 -16.44 1.14
N LYS A 723 42.60 -15.43 0.48
CA LYS A 723 42.56 -14.04 0.95
C LYS A 723 41.28 -13.68 1.70
N PHE A 724 40.14 -14.28 1.31
CA PHE A 724 38.80 -13.95 1.86
C PHE A 724 38.19 -15.10 2.68
N GLY A 725 38.70 -16.34 2.53
CA GLY A 725 38.08 -17.55 3.06
C GLY A 725 37.16 -18.20 2.03
N THR A 726 36.59 -19.35 2.41
CA THR A 726 35.72 -20.16 1.54
C THR A 726 34.28 -19.66 1.46
N ASP A 727 33.89 -18.85 2.41
CA ASP A 727 32.55 -18.26 2.44
C ASP A 727 32.43 -17.15 1.40
N TYR A 728 31.34 -17.16 0.64
CA TYR A 728 31.08 -16.17 -0.40
C TYR A 728 29.58 -15.90 -0.52
N PHE A 729 29.24 -14.79 -1.15
CA PHE A 729 27.88 -14.40 -1.49
C PHE A 729 27.61 -14.72 -2.96
N GLY A 730 26.48 -15.36 -3.22
CA GLY A 730 25.94 -15.60 -4.55
C GLY A 730 24.82 -14.62 -4.91
N LEU A 731 24.16 -14.86 -6.03
CA LEU A 731 23.01 -14.07 -6.44
C LEU A 731 21.82 -14.24 -5.45
N GLU A 732 21.69 -15.40 -4.84
CA GLU A 732 20.68 -15.72 -3.81
C GLU A 732 20.81 -14.89 -2.54
N ASP A 733 22.02 -14.44 -2.20
CA ASP A 733 22.31 -13.60 -1.04
C ASP A 733 22.02 -12.11 -1.30
N VAL A 734 21.93 -11.70 -2.56
CA VAL A 734 21.60 -10.33 -2.94
C VAL A 734 20.19 -9.99 -2.46
N LEU A 735 20.00 -8.74 -2.01
CA LEU A 735 18.70 -8.22 -1.58
C LEU A 735 17.63 -8.43 -2.66
N LYS A 736 16.42 -8.85 -2.25
CA LYS A 736 15.39 -9.39 -3.15
C LYS A 736 15.11 -8.56 -4.41
N ASP A 737 14.90 -7.26 -4.24
CA ASP A 737 14.54 -6.40 -5.38
C ASP A 737 15.72 -6.19 -6.32
N LEU A 738 16.91 -6.08 -5.75
CA LEU A 738 18.14 -5.94 -6.50
C LEU A 738 18.43 -7.23 -7.28
N ARG A 739 18.24 -8.38 -6.64
CA ARG A 739 18.33 -9.70 -7.31
C ARG A 739 17.36 -9.84 -8.47
N ALA A 740 16.09 -9.46 -8.24
CA ALA A 740 15.06 -9.48 -9.28
C ALA A 740 15.40 -8.52 -10.44
N TRP A 741 16.01 -7.37 -10.16
CA TRP A 741 16.48 -6.43 -11.17
C TRP A 741 17.64 -7.03 -11.98
N ILE A 742 18.66 -7.62 -11.33
CA ILE A 742 19.80 -8.28 -11.99
C ILE A 742 19.31 -9.41 -12.89
N ALA A 743 18.45 -10.30 -12.37
CA ALA A 743 17.92 -11.41 -13.13
C ALA A 743 17.12 -10.95 -14.37
N ARG A 744 16.34 -9.87 -14.23
CA ARG A 744 15.63 -9.26 -15.38
C ARG A 744 16.58 -8.66 -16.41
N ASP A 745 17.64 -7.97 -16.00
CA ASP A 745 18.63 -7.39 -16.94
C ASP A 745 19.36 -8.49 -17.74
N ILE A 746 19.78 -9.56 -17.07
CA ILE A 746 20.38 -10.73 -17.73
C ILE A 746 19.38 -11.38 -18.70
N GLY A 747 18.15 -11.61 -18.23
CA GLY A 747 17.08 -12.18 -19.04
C GLY A 747 16.75 -11.32 -20.26
N ARG A 748 16.65 -9.99 -20.08
CA ARG A 748 16.41 -9.03 -21.17
C ARG A 748 17.50 -9.13 -22.26
N LYS A 749 18.78 -9.10 -21.88
CA LYS A 749 19.90 -9.23 -22.83
C LYS A 749 19.88 -10.57 -23.60
N ALA A 750 19.58 -11.66 -22.91
CA ALA A 750 19.43 -12.97 -23.53
C ALA A 750 18.25 -13.00 -24.53
N LEU A 751 17.12 -12.39 -24.14
CA LEU A 751 15.93 -12.28 -24.99
C LEU A 751 16.16 -11.37 -26.20
N GLU A 752 16.87 -10.25 -26.05
CA GLU A 752 17.25 -9.36 -27.16
C GLU A 752 18.10 -10.10 -28.19
N ALA A 753 19.09 -10.87 -27.73
CA ALA A 753 19.93 -11.71 -28.66
C ALA A 753 19.07 -12.75 -29.37
N TRP A 754 18.17 -13.42 -28.66
CA TRP A 754 17.23 -14.40 -29.22
C TRP A 754 16.31 -13.75 -30.26
N THR A 755 15.72 -12.61 -29.98
CA THR A 755 14.82 -11.89 -30.89
C THR A 755 15.58 -11.41 -32.14
N GLY A 756 16.86 -11.00 -32.01
CA GLY A 756 17.70 -10.64 -33.14
C GLY A 756 17.88 -11.81 -34.13
N LEU A 757 18.12 -13.03 -33.63
CA LEU A 757 18.18 -14.23 -34.45
C LEU A 757 16.84 -14.53 -35.13
N GLN A 758 15.73 -14.47 -34.40
CA GLN A 758 14.38 -14.69 -34.94
C GLN A 758 14.02 -13.65 -36.01
N ARG A 759 14.39 -12.38 -35.83
CA ARG A 759 14.19 -11.31 -36.82
C ARG A 759 14.93 -11.59 -38.12
N ASN A 760 16.19 -12.05 -38.06
CA ASN A 760 16.96 -12.46 -39.25
C ASN A 760 16.29 -13.62 -39.99
N MET A 761 15.81 -14.63 -39.23
CA MET A 761 15.08 -15.77 -39.83
C MET A 761 13.76 -15.32 -40.49
N PHE A 762 13.01 -14.49 -39.82
CA PHE A 762 11.74 -13.94 -40.36
C PHE A 762 11.97 -13.15 -41.65
N ASN A 763 12.92 -12.22 -41.66
CA ASN A 763 13.23 -11.41 -42.85
C ASN A 763 13.68 -12.26 -44.01
N THR A 764 14.51 -13.30 -43.76
CA THR A 764 14.99 -14.23 -44.80
C THR A 764 13.86 -15.04 -45.42
N HIS A 765 12.89 -15.49 -44.58
CA HIS A 765 11.81 -16.39 -45.04
C HIS A 765 10.47 -15.69 -45.28
N LYS A 766 10.38 -14.36 -45.08
CA LYS A 766 9.16 -13.57 -45.27
C LYS A 766 8.47 -13.82 -46.61
N PRO A 767 9.16 -13.88 -47.79
CA PRO A 767 8.52 -14.17 -49.07
C PRO A 767 7.85 -15.55 -49.10
N LEU A 768 8.49 -16.57 -48.52
CA LEU A 768 7.93 -17.92 -48.42
C LEU A 768 6.69 -17.95 -47.54
N LEU A 769 6.73 -17.31 -46.37
CA LEU A 769 5.61 -17.25 -45.44
C LEU A 769 4.39 -16.55 -46.06
N LEU A 770 4.62 -15.48 -46.83
CA LEU A 770 3.55 -14.80 -47.58
C LEU A 770 2.92 -15.75 -48.64
N SER A 771 3.74 -16.51 -49.38
CA SER A 771 3.23 -17.47 -50.34
C SER A 771 2.42 -18.59 -49.68
N LEU A 772 2.90 -19.15 -48.57
CA LEU A 772 2.18 -20.16 -47.80
C LEU A 772 0.81 -19.65 -47.37
N ARG A 773 0.74 -18.43 -46.87
CA ARG A 773 -0.51 -17.79 -46.48
C ARG A 773 -1.48 -17.55 -47.63
N GLN A 774 -0.99 -17.04 -48.76
CA GLN A 774 -1.77 -16.86 -49.98
C GLN A 774 -2.41 -18.17 -50.49
N TRP A 775 -1.73 -19.27 -50.27
CA TRP A 775 -2.19 -20.63 -50.61
C TRP A 775 -3.08 -21.26 -49.52
N GLY A 776 -3.38 -20.54 -48.44
CA GLY A 776 -4.21 -21.04 -47.34
C GLY A 776 -3.52 -22.07 -46.45
N ILE A 777 -2.18 -22.20 -46.58
CA ILE A 777 -1.38 -23.13 -45.75
C ILE A 777 -1.14 -22.47 -44.40
N LYS A 778 -1.53 -23.18 -43.31
CA LYS A 778 -1.40 -22.68 -41.94
C LYS A 778 0.09 -22.60 -41.55
N ILE A 779 0.47 -21.43 -41.08
CA ILE A 779 1.79 -21.19 -40.47
C ILE A 779 1.84 -21.85 -39.10
N PRO A 780 2.91 -22.56 -38.72
CA PRO A 780 3.08 -23.14 -37.40
C PRO A 780 3.02 -22.07 -36.28
N TYR A 781 2.42 -22.44 -35.17
CA TYR A 781 2.19 -21.52 -34.02
C TYR A 781 3.48 -20.84 -33.55
N ASP A 782 4.60 -21.56 -33.46
CA ASP A 782 5.91 -21.03 -33.00
C ASP A 782 6.43 -19.93 -33.92
N VAL A 783 6.18 -20.06 -35.24
CA VAL A 783 6.55 -19.06 -36.24
C VAL A 783 5.63 -17.83 -36.09
N GLU A 784 4.32 -18.03 -35.92
CA GLU A 784 3.38 -16.94 -35.69
C GLU A 784 3.71 -16.18 -34.38
N ALA A 785 4.07 -16.89 -33.30
CA ALA A 785 4.48 -16.29 -32.03
C ALA A 785 5.75 -15.45 -32.20
N SER A 786 6.73 -15.93 -32.96
CA SER A 786 7.95 -15.19 -33.28
C SER A 786 7.67 -13.95 -34.13
N MET A 787 6.81 -14.07 -35.13
CA MET A 787 6.37 -12.95 -35.99
C MET A 787 5.68 -11.87 -35.16
N ARG A 788 4.72 -12.29 -34.31
CA ARG A 788 4.01 -11.37 -33.39
C ARG A 788 5.00 -10.57 -32.55
N ARG A 789 5.97 -11.23 -31.95
CA ARG A 789 6.98 -10.58 -31.11
C ARG A 789 7.83 -9.57 -31.90
N ILE A 790 8.33 -9.95 -33.07
CA ILE A 790 9.18 -9.10 -33.91
C ILE A 790 8.43 -7.83 -34.34
N LEU A 791 7.18 -7.99 -34.78
CA LEU A 791 6.35 -6.87 -35.22
C LEU A 791 5.89 -5.99 -34.05
N SER A 792 5.67 -6.57 -32.84
CA SER A 792 5.41 -5.79 -31.64
C SER A 792 6.61 -4.92 -31.25
N GLU A 793 7.82 -5.47 -31.25
CA GLU A 793 9.05 -4.68 -31.02
C GLU A 793 9.26 -3.56 -32.04
N GLU A 794 8.89 -3.78 -33.30
CA GLU A 794 9.01 -2.73 -34.34
C GLU A 794 8.02 -1.59 -34.08
N ILE A 795 6.79 -1.92 -33.66
CA ILE A 795 5.80 -0.93 -33.22
C ILE A 795 6.30 -0.16 -32.00
N GLU A 796 6.89 -0.85 -31.02
CA GLU A 796 7.45 -0.24 -29.80
C GLU A 796 8.55 0.77 -30.14
N LEU A 797 9.50 0.39 -30.97
CA LEU A 797 10.60 1.27 -31.38
C LEU A 797 10.09 2.52 -32.10
N LEU A 798 9.14 2.38 -33.04
CA LEU A 798 8.55 3.51 -33.75
C LEU A 798 7.77 4.44 -32.79
N ALA A 799 7.04 3.87 -31.84
CA ALA A 799 6.32 4.65 -30.82
C ALA A 799 7.31 5.41 -29.92
N GLU A 800 8.42 4.78 -29.50
CA GLU A 800 9.46 5.41 -28.69
C GLU A 800 10.17 6.52 -29.46
N GLU A 801 10.43 6.38 -30.77
CA GLU A 801 10.98 7.43 -31.62
C GLU A 801 10.05 8.66 -31.63
N ILE A 802 8.74 8.46 -31.79
CA ILE A 802 7.73 9.53 -31.78
C ILE A 802 7.70 10.22 -30.39
N ILE A 803 7.67 9.43 -29.33
CA ILE A 803 7.64 9.94 -27.95
C ILE A 803 8.91 10.77 -27.67
N ALA A 804 10.08 10.25 -27.98
CA ALA A 804 11.36 10.90 -27.75
C ALA A 804 11.42 12.26 -28.47
N HIS A 805 10.95 12.33 -29.71
CA HIS A 805 10.89 13.57 -30.47
C HIS A 805 9.95 14.63 -29.84
N GLU A 806 8.77 14.23 -29.38
CA GLU A 806 7.82 15.14 -28.72
C GLU A 806 8.36 15.68 -27.38
N PHE A 807 9.29 14.97 -26.73
CA PHE A 807 9.90 15.35 -25.46
C PHE A 807 11.32 15.92 -25.54
N ALA A 808 11.90 16.04 -26.74
CA ALA A 808 13.21 16.63 -26.90
C ALA A 808 13.29 18.04 -26.27
N PRO A 809 14.42 18.44 -25.68
CA PRO A 809 14.62 19.78 -25.14
C PRO A 809 14.35 20.86 -26.20
N ALA A 810 13.87 22.02 -25.77
CA ALA A 810 13.43 23.09 -26.70
C ALA A 810 14.54 23.56 -27.68
N HIS A 811 15.81 23.46 -27.28
CA HIS A 811 16.97 23.84 -28.11
C HIS A 811 17.38 22.74 -29.13
N GLU A 812 16.90 21.51 -28.95
CA GLU A 812 17.12 20.36 -29.86
C GLU A 812 15.95 20.14 -30.80
N ARG A 813 14.88 20.92 -30.67
CA ARG A 813 13.66 20.74 -31.46
C ARG A 813 13.73 21.51 -32.77
N ALA A 814 13.30 20.84 -33.81
CA ALA A 814 13.02 21.51 -35.10
C ALA A 814 11.91 22.54 -34.94
N PRO A 815 11.81 23.56 -35.83
CA PRO A 815 10.66 24.44 -35.89
C PRO A 815 9.32 23.67 -35.93
N TRP A 816 8.24 24.27 -35.45
CA TRP A 816 6.93 23.64 -35.32
C TRP A 816 6.47 22.89 -36.58
N ASP A 817 6.64 23.49 -37.77
CA ASP A 817 6.29 22.89 -39.05
C ASP A 817 7.09 21.61 -39.35
N ALA A 818 8.35 21.59 -38.94
CA ALA A 818 9.20 20.38 -39.10
C ALA A 818 8.82 19.29 -38.09
N THR A 819 8.32 19.66 -36.91
CA THR A 819 7.83 18.69 -35.88
C THR A 819 6.58 17.97 -36.38
N ASP A 820 5.64 18.70 -37.00
CA ASP A 820 4.42 18.09 -37.56
C ASP A 820 4.74 17.18 -38.75
N PHE A 821 5.70 17.56 -39.60
CA PHE A 821 6.19 16.72 -40.68
C PHE A 821 6.82 15.43 -40.17
N TYR A 822 7.69 15.51 -39.16
CA TYR A 822 8.32 14.36 -38.53
C TYR A 822 7.27 13.40 -37.96
N PHE A 823 6.31 13.91 -37.19
CA PHE A 823 5.21 13.11 -36.67
C PHE A 823 4.43 12.39 -37.75
N ARG A 824 4.05 13.06 -38.84
CA ARG A 824 3.32 12.46 -39.95
C ARG A 824 4.11 11.34 -40.65
N VAL A 825 5.42 11.52 -40.85
CA VAL A 825 6.28 10.52 -41.46
C VAL A 825 6.36 9.25 -40.60
N HIS A 826 6.55 9.42 -39.27
CA HIS A 826 6.66 8.27 -38.38
C HIS A 826 5.31 7.58 -38.18
N MET A 827 4.22 8.32 -38.16
CA MET A 827 2.87 7.77 -38.12
C MET A 827 2.54 6.99 -39.41
N ALA A 828 3.02 7.43 -40.58
CA ALA A 828 2.85 6.67 -41.82
C ALA A 828 3.65 5.34 -41.81
N ARG A 829 4.90 5.37 -41.27
CA ARG A 829 5.69 4.15 -41.06
C ARG A 829 5.01 3.19 -40.09
N LEU A 830 4.53 3.70 -38.95
CA LEU A 830 3.79 2.92 -37.96
C LEU A 830 2.51 2.32 -38.59
N GLY A 831 1.77 3.11 -39.35
CA GLY A 831 0.60 2.63 -40.10
C GLY A 831 0.92 1.46 -41.02
N ALA A 832 2.06 1.50 -41.75
CA ALA A 832 2.50 0.39 -42.61
C ALA A 832 2.79 -0.89 -41.82
N VAL A 833 3.45 -0.79 -40.65
CA VAL A 833 3.67 -1.95 -39.76
C VAL A 833 2.38 -2.49 -39.19
N LEU A 834 1.45 -1.63 -38.76
CA LEU A 834 0.13 -2.05 -38.26
C LEU A 834 -0.70 -2.78 -39.33
N GLU A 835 -0.67 -2.29 -40.59
CA GLU A 835 -1.31 -2.97 -41.70
C GLU A 835 -0.62 -4.31 -42.02
N GLU A 836 0.71 -4.38 -41.90
CA GLU A 836 1.43 -5.64 -41.98
C GLU A 836 0.96 -6.63 -40.92
N VAL A 837 0.93 -6.26 -39.63
CA VAL A 837 0.42 -7.08 -38.53
C VAL A 837 -1.00 -7.59 -38.81
N LYS A 838 -1.86 -6.70 -39.26
CA LYS A 838 -3.24 -7.03 -39.63
C LYS A 838 -3.29 -7.98 -40.82
N SER A 839 -2.45 -7.77 -41.84
CA SER A 839 -2.33 -8.66 -42.99
C SER A 839 -1.92 -10.08 -42.62
N TRP A 840 -1.16 -10.25 -41.52
CA TRP A 840 -0.82 -11.54 -40.93
C TRP A 840 -1.92 -12.11 -40.01
N GLY A 841 -2.98 -11.36 -39.72
CA GLY A 841 -4.03 -11.73 -38.76
C GLY A 841 -3.53 -11.86 -37.33
N LEU A 842 -2.45 -11.14 -37.01
CA LEU A 842 -1.82 -11.15 -35.69
C LEU A 842 -2.39 -10.02 -34.82
N THR A 843 -2.33 -10.20 -33.50
CA THR A 843 -2.56 -9.14 -32.51
C THR A 843 -1.24 -8.80 -31.86
N PRO A 844 -0.71 -7.57 -31.99
CA PRO A 844 0.54 -7.20 -31.36
C PRO A 844 0.42 -7.15 -29.84
N ASP A 845 1.51 -7.42 -29.13
CA ASP A 845 1.59 -7.13 -27.70
C ASP A 845 2.04 -5.68 -27.52
N LEU A 846 1.17 -4.86 -26.98
CA LEU A 846 1.39 -3.42 -26.80
C LEU A 846 1.41 -3.02 -25.31
N ALA A 847 1.59 -3.98 -24.41
CA ALA A 847 1.53 -3.71 -22.97
C ALA A 847 2.58 -2.67 -22.54
N GLN A 848 3.84 -2.87 -22.95
CA GLN A 848 4.94 -1.97 -22.59
C GLN A 848 4.78 -0.58 -23.21
N VAL A 849 4.41 -0.50 -24.48
CA VAL A 849 4.15 0.79 -25.16
C VAL A 849 2.99 1.53 -24.49
N SER A 850 1.93 0.81 -24.13
CA SER A 850 0.77 1.41 -23.44
C SER A 850 1.17 2.00 -22.08
N GLU A 851 2.05 1.34 -21.34
CA GLU A 851 2.57 1.83 -20.06
C GLU A 851 3.45 3.07 -20.26
N ASN A 852 4.38 3.04 -21.21
CA ASN A 852 5.25 4.17 -21.55
C ASN A 852 4.44 5.39 -21.97
N LEU A 853 3.47 5.23 -22.88
CA LEU A 853 2.55 6.28 -23.29
C LEU A 853 1.73 6.82 -22.13
N GLY A 854 1.23 5.96 -21.26
CA GLY A 854 0.51 6.37 -20.05
C GLY A 854 1.33 7.29 -19.18
N GLY A 855 2.60 6.96 -18.93
CA GLY A 855 3.52 7.80 -18.17
C GLY A 855 3.78 9.17 -18.81
N VAL A 856 3.88 9.20 -20.12
CA VAL A 856 4.10 10.42 -20.91
C VAL A 856 2.86 11.31 -20.95
N LEU A 857 1.70 10.75 -21.20
CA LEU A 857 0.40 11.45 -21.19
C LEU A 857 0.13 12.08 -19.81
N VAL A 858 0.43 11.36 -18.72
CA VAL A 858 0.33 11.88 -17.35
C VAL A 858 1.20 13.12 -17.15
N LYS A 859 2.45 13.11 -17.63
CA LYS A 859 3.36 14.26 -17.51
C LYS A 859 2.85 15.48 -18.29
N LEU A 860 2.39 15.26 -19.52
CA LEU A 860 1.85 16.33 -20.35
C LEU A 860 0.55 16.89 -19.79
N LEU A 861 -0.40 16.06 -19.43
CA LEU A 861 -1.66 16.53 -18.88
C LEU A 861 -1.47 17.23 -17.53
N THR A 862 -0.53 16.76 -16.69
CA THR A 862 -0.16 17.46 -15.45
C THR A 862 0.42 18.85 -15.74
N LYS A 863 1.23 18.98 -16.79
CA LYS A 863 1.76 20.27 -17.20
C LYS A 863 0.67 21.17 -17.76
N LEU A 864 -0.13 20.66 -18.70
CA LEU A 864 -1.24 21.37 -19.31
C LEU A 864 -2.25 21.89 -18.27
N THR A 865 -2.59 21.11 -17.25
CA THR A 865 -3.48 21.51 -16.14
C THR A 865 -2.93 22.68 -15.31
N LYS A 866 -1.63 22.97 -15.41
CA LYS A 866 -0.98 24.11 -14.74
C LYS A 866 -0.80 25.31 -15.63
N THR A 867 -0.50 25.12 -16.91
CA THR A 867 -0.07 26.17 -17.83
C THR A 867 -1.13 26.59 -18.83
N PHE A 868 -2.06 25.71 -19.16
CA PHE A 868 -3.05 25.85 -20.24
C PHE A 868 -2.38 26.28 -21.58
N ASP A 869 -1.20 25.74 -21.88
CA ASP A 869 -0.37 26.09 -23.03
C ASP A 869 -0.82 25.33 -24.28
N GLU A 870 -1.07 26.07 -25.39
CA GLU A 870 -1.54 25.53 -26.69
C GLU A 870 -0.58 24.47 -27.26
N ARG A 871 0.73 24.67 -27.12
CA ARG A 871 1.74 23.71 -27.63
C ARG A 871 1.70 22.39 -26.90
N ASP A 872 1.46 22.42 -25.58
CA ASP A 872 1.34 21.19 -24.78
C ASP A 872 0.01 20.49 -25.11
N ALA A 873 -1.07 21.23 -25.40
CA ALA A 873 -2.33 20.67 -25.90
C ALA A 873 -2.15 19.98 -27.26
N GLY A 874 -1.45 20.63 -28.20
CA GLY A 874 -1.16 20.05 -29.52
C GLY A 874 -0.30 18.77 -29.43
N ARG A 875 0.68 18.71 -28.50
CA ARG A 875 1.46 17.48 -28.23
C ARG A 875 0.59 16.37 -27.68
N LEU A 876 -0.27 16.71 -26.75
CA LEU A 876 -1.17 15.75 -26.14
C LEU A 876 -2.10 15.14 -27.21
N LEU A 877 -2.67 15.95 -28.09
CA LEU A 877 -3.48 15.50 -29.22
C LEU A 877 -2.72 14.54 -30.16
N ARG A 878 -1.45 14.84 -30.51
CA ARG A 878 -0.65 13.92 -31.32
C ARG A 878 -0.41 12.57 -30.64
N LEU A 879 -0.11 12.55 -29.33
CA LEU A 879 0.06 11.29 -28.60
C LEU A 879 -1.25 10.52 -28.42
N LEU A 880 -2.40 11.20 -28.31
CA LEU A 880 -3.70 10.57 -28.30
C LEU A 880 -4.01 9.93 -29.68
N ALA A 881 -3.63 10.59 -30.78
CA ALA A 881 -3.72 10.01 -32.13
C ALA A 881 -2.81 8.77 -32.27
N LEU A 882 -1.63 8.77 -31.69
CA LEU A 882 -0.74 7.60 -31.63
C LEU A 882 -1.40 6.45 -30.86
N CYS A 883 -1.95 6.71 -29.67
CA CYS A 883 -2.70 5.70 -28.89
C CYS A 883 -3.84 5.08 -29.70
N ARG A 884 -4.59 5.92 -30.38
CA ARG A 884 -5.73 5.49 -31.24
C ARG A 884 -5.25 4.60 -32.38
N ALA A 885 -4.21 5.03 -33.10
CA ALA A 885 -3.68 4.26 -34.24
C ALA A 885 -3.25 2.85 -33.83
N MET A 886 -2.61 2.73 -32.69
CA MET A 886 -2.16 1.44 -32.15
C MET A 886 -3.24 0.69 -31.36
N GLN A 887 -4.39 1.29 -31.08
CA GLN A 887 -5.40 0.78 -30.14
C GLN A 887 -4.79 0.53 -28.74
N ALA A 888 -3.75 1.29 -28.38
CA ALA A 888 -3.11 1.21 -27.08
C ALA A 888 -4.02 1.78 -26.00
N ARG A 889 -4.10 1.08 -24.86
CA ARG A 889 -4.91 1.51 -23.70
C ARG A 889 -4.00 1.81 -22.52
N PRO A 890 -3.48 3.03 -22.42
CA PRO A 890 -2.64 3.41 -21.28
C PRO A 890 -3.44 3.33 -19.96
N GLN A 891 -2.74 3.10 -18.85
CA GLN A 891 -3.38 3.05 -17.54
C GLN A 891 -4.21 4.31 -17.28
N SER A 892 -5.53 4.14 -17.13
CA SER A 892 -6.48 5.23 -17.22
C SER A 892 -6.69 5.99 -15.91
N TRP A 893 -6.46 5.37 -14.74
CA TRP A 893 -6.86 5.95 -13.45
C TRP A 893 -6.30 7.38 -13.21
N LYS A 894 -4.99 7.53 -13.33
CA LYS A 894 -4.34 8.84 -13.11
C LYS A 894 -4.67 9.86 -14.18
N LEU A 895 -4.81 9.40 -15.43
CA LEU A 895 -5.21 10.24 -16.55
C LEU A 895 -6.64 10.75 -16.37
N GLN A 896 -7.58 9.89 -15.97
CA GLN A 896 -8.96 10.27 -15.67
C GLN A 896 -9.02 11.35 -14.59
N THR A 897 -8.26 11.19 -13.52
CA THR A 897 -8.22 12.17 -12.42
C THR A 897 -7.64 13.51 -12.88
N LEU A 898 -6.52 13.49 -13.62
CA LEU A 898 -5.91 14.72 -14.14
C LEU A 898 -6.79 15.40 -15.18
N PHE A 899 -7.53 14.62 -15.98
CA PHE A 899 -8.47 15.15 -16.95
C PHE A 899 -9.65 15.83 -16.24
N PHE A 900 -10.17 15.22 -15.19
CA PHE A 900 -11.18 15.85 -14.35
C PHE A 900 -10.68 17.17 -13.75
N ASP A 901 -9.46 17.18 -13.16
CA ASP A 901 -8.84 18.38 -12.60
C ASP A 901 -8.66 19.48 -13.66
N PHE A 902 -8.27 19.11 -14.89
CA PHE A 902 -8.15 20.04 -16.01
C PHE A 902 -9.49 20.67 -16.35
N VAL A 903 -10.54 19.87 -16.50
CA VAL A 903 -11.91 20.34 -16.80
C VAL A 903 -12.45 21.21 -15.66
N ALA A 904 -12.28 20.77 -14.39
CA ALA A 904 -12.75 21.53 -13.23
C ALA A 904 -12.11 22.93 -13.14
N LYS A 905 -10.81 23.06 -13.39
CA LYS A 905 -10.12 24.34 -13.44
C LYS A 905 -10.56 25.21 -14.61
N GLY A 906 -10.79 24.60 -15.76
CA GLY A 906 -11.33 25.28 -16.92
C GLY A 906 -12.73 25.86 -16.68
N ILE A 907 -13.58 25.13 -15.96
CA ILE A 907 -14.91 25.61 -15.56
C ILE A 907 -14.80 26.78 -14.56
N GLN A 908 -13.87 26.70 -13.60
CA GLN A 908 -13.64 27.78 -12.64
C GLN A 908 -13.08 29.07 -13.29
N ASN A 909 -12.30 28.92 -14.37
CA ASN A 909 -11.73 30.05 -15.11
C ASN A 909 -11.76 29.78 -16.64
N PRO A 910 -12.89 30.04 -17.32
CA PRO A 910 -13.03 29.77 -18.76
C PRO A 910 -12.03 30.51 -19.65
N ALA A 911 -11.48 31.65 -19.20
CA ALA A 911 -10.50 32.40 -19.95
C ALA A 911 -9.18 31.61 -20.17
N LEU A 912 -8.86 30.65 -19.29
CA LEU A 912 -7.72 29.76 -19.47
C LEU A 912 -7.87 28.83 -20.67
N LEU A 913 -9.11 28.44 -21.00
CA LEU A 913 -9.40 27.53 -22.11
C LEU A 913 -9.45 28.27 -23.45
N ALA A 914 -9.81 29.57 -23.44
CA ALA A 914 -9.87 30.37 -24.65
C ALA A 914 -8.53 30.52 -25.38
N GLY A 915 -7.42 30.25 -24.71
CA GLY A 915 -6.07 30.23 -25.29
C GLY A 915 -5.69 28.92 -25.99
N ILE A 916 -6.58 27.93 -26.06
CA ILE A 916 -6.33 26.62 -26.69
C ILE A 916 -7.25 26.46 -27.88
N ASP A 917 -6.75 26.66 -29.09
CA ASP A 917 -7.55 26.66 -30.34
C ASP A 917 -8.32 25.36 -30.62
N ARG A 918 -7.80 24.21 -30.13
CA ARG A 918 -8.38 22.89 -30.35
C ARG A 918 -8.87 22.22 -29.07
N ILE A 919 -9.38 23.03 -28.14
CA ILE A 919 -9.80 22.51 -26.82
C ILE A 919 -10.91 21.47 -26.94
N GLU A 920 -11.88 21.65 -27.83
CA GLU A 920 -12.99 20.71 -28.03
C GLU A 920 -12.49 19.36 -28.55
N ASP A 921 -11.56 19.37 -29.52
CA ASP A 921 -10.95 18.15 -30.05
C ASP A 921 -10.23 17.40 -28.91
N LEU A 922 -9.45 18.12 -28.12
CA LEU A 922 -8.66 17.55 -27.01
C LEU A 922 -9.56 16.90 -25.96
N VAL A 923 -10.61 17.60 -25.56
CA VAL A 923 -11.53 17.11 -24.51
C VAL A 923 -12.35 15.92 -25.04
N ASN A 924 -12.82 15.96 -26.27
CA ASN A 924 -13.55 14.85 -26.89
C ASN A 924 -12.68 13.60 -27.05
N GLU A 925 -11.40 13.76 -27.43
CA GLU A 925 -10.45 12.65 -27.53
C GLU A 925 -10.17 12.02 -26.16
N LEU A 926 -9.95 12.84 -25.15
CA LEU A 926 -9.75 12.37 -23.77
C LEU A 926 -11.00 11.66 -23.23
N ASP A 927 -12.20 12.22 -23.46
CA ASP A 927 -13.47 11.58 -23.08
C ASP A 927 -13.61 10.18 -23.71
N SER A 928 -13.33 10.08 -25.01
CA SER A 928 -13.40 8.82 -25.75
C SER A 928 -12.39 7.79 -25.25
N MET A 929 -11.12 8.20 -25.09
CA MET A 929 -10.05 7.31 -24.69
C MET A 929 -10.19 6.85 -23.23
N LEU A 930 -10.62 7.75 -22.32
CA LEU A 930 -10.67 7.53 -20.88
C LEU A 930 -12.04 7.06 -20.39
N ASN A 931 -13.00 6.89 -21.29
CA ASN A 931 -14.39 6.54 -20.97
C ASN A 931 -15.05 7.53 -19.99
N CYS A 932 -14.87 8.82 -20.23
CA CYS A 932 -15.42 9.92 -19.43
C CYS A 932 -16.58 10.62 -20.17
N ARG A 933 -17.23 11.56 -19.49
CA ARG A 933 -18.29 12.42 -20.02
C ARG A 933 -18.12 13.86 -19.53
N PHE A 934 -16.92 14.39 -19.61
CA PHE A 934 -16.57 15.70 -19.09
C PHE A 934 -16.74 16.81 -20.16
N ALA A 935 -16.66 16.48 -21.46
CA ALA A 935 -16.88 17.42 -22.57
C ALA A 935 -18.22 18.14 -22.47
N GLY A 936 -19.30 17.41 -22.18
CA GLY A 936 -20.61 17.99 -22.00
C GLY A 936 -20.70 18.99 -20.85
N ILE A 937 -20.02 18.73 -19.74
CA ILE A 937 -19.97 19.63 -18.58
C ILE A 937 -19.19 20.90 -18.93
N LEU A 938 -18.09 20.75 -19.64
CA LEU A 938 -17.24 21.88 -20.06
C LEU A 938 -18.01 22.80 -21.06
N ASN A 939 -18.64 22.21 -22.06
CA ASN A 939 -19.40 22.95 -23.08
C ASN A 939 -20.57 23.71 -22.45
N ASP A 940 -21.29 23.10 -21.50
CA ASP A 940 -22.36 23.77 -20.75
C ASP A 940 -21.85 24.98 -19.93
N ALA A 941 -20.64 24.87 -19.40
CA ALA A 941 -19.99 25.95 -18.65
C ALA A 941 -19.47 27.08 -19.56
N MET A 942 -18.89 26.74 -20.71
CA MET A 942 -18.41 27.73 -21.71
C MET A 942 -19.55 28.54 -22.31
N LEU A 943 -20.71 27.92 -22.54
CA LEU A 943 -21.90 28.60 -23.05
C LEU A 943 -22.50 29.59 -22.03
N LYS A 944 -22.26 29.42 -20.75
CA LYS A 944 -22.75 30.30 -19.68
C LYS A 944 -21.74 31.40 -19.29
N ALA A 945 -20.50 31.32 -19.77
CA ALA A 945 -19.49 32.34 -19.51
C ALA A 945 -19.86 33.64 -20.26
N PRO A 946 -19.78 34.82 -19.63
CA PRO A 946 -19.96 36.09 -20.35
C PRO A 946 -18.91 36.21 -21.46
N PRO A 947 -19.25 36.82 -22.61
CA PRO A 947 -18.31 37.01 -23.70
C PRO A 947 -17.09 37.81 -23.18
N PRO A 948 -15.86 37.49 -23.64
CA PRO A 948 -14.68 38.23 -23.26
C PRO A 948 -14.90 39.71 -23.56
N GLY A 949 -14.75 40.55 -22.54
CA GLY A 949 -14.85 42.01 -22.72
C GLY A 949 -13.85 42.48 -23.80
N PRO A 950 -14.14 43.53 -24.57
CA PRO A 950 -13.27 43.99 -25.62
C PRO A 950 -11.87 44.28 -25.03
N SER A 951 -10.85 43.68 -25.64
CA SER A 951 -9.45 43.92 -25.32
C SER A 951 -9.18 45.42 -25.42
N ASP A 952 -8.66 46.05 -24.38
CA ASP A 952 -8.11 47.38 -24.36
C ASP A 952 -6.82 47.47 -25.24
N GLU A 953 -7.00 47.31 -26.53
CA GLU A 953 -6.06 47.79 -27.54
C GLU A 953 -6.64 49.07 -28.16
N GLN A 954 -6.31 50.21 -27.58
CA GLN A 954 -6.11 51.51 -28.25
C GLN A 954 -6.23 52.64 -27.23
N THR A 955 -5.14 53.01 -26.56
CA THR A 955 -4.79 54.40 -26.29
C THR A 955 -3.28 54.53 -26.29
N GLY A 956 -2.76 54.63 -27.49
CA GLY A 956 -1.46 55.26 -27.71
C GLY A 956 -1.60 56.76 -27.59
N GLY A 957 -1.02 57.37 -26.60
CA GLY A 957 -1.06 58.84 -26.41
C GLY A 957 0.19 59.35 -25.69
N LYS A 958 1.20 59.68 -26.50
CA LYS A 958 2.28 60.64 -26.38
C LYS A 958 2.63 61.30 -25.04
N ALA A 959 3.90 61.20 -24.73
CA ALA A 959 4.85 62.23 -24.39
C ALA A 959 4.88 62.89 -23.02
N GLY A 960 6.04 62.86 -22.42
CA GLY A 960 6.49 63.75 -21.33
C GLY A 960 7.81 63.29 -20.72
N ALA A 961 8.89 63.78 -21.34
CA ALA A 961 10.24 63.60 -20.80
C ALA A 961 10.47 64.50 -19.59
N GLY A 962 11.33 64.10 -18.69
CA GLY A 962 12.01 64.99 -17.73
C GLY A 962 12.65 64.20 -16.57
N PRO A 963 13.95 64.46 -16.34
CA PRO A 963 14.83 63.65 -15.56
C PRO A 963 15.04 64.12 -14.12
N PRO A 964 16.13 63.83 -13.42
CA PRO A 964 16.27 62.75 -12.42
C PRO A 964 16.47 63.29 -11.00
N LYS A 965 16.25 62.49 -10.06
CA LYS A 965 17.13 62.49 -8.87
C LYS A 965 16.99 61.10 -8.17
#